data_7da7e4bbbffe8daf33d06ed6500ea873
#
_entry.id   7da7e4bbbffe8daf33d06ed6500ea873
#
_cell.length_a   1.000
_cell.length_b   1.000
_cell.length_c   1.000
_cell.angle_alpha   90.00
_cell.angle_beta   90.00
_cell.angle_gamma   90.00
#
_symmetry.space_group_name_H-M   'P 1'
#
loop_
_entity.id
_entity.type
_entity.pdbx_description
1 polymer ?
#
loop_
_entity_poly.entity_id
_entity_poly.type
_entity_poly.pdbx_seq_one_letter_code
_entity_poly.pdbx_strand_id
1 'polypeptide(L)'
;MKPSHPLALCRALAAAALVCLATVAQAEAPSGLDAQGQAQRQPLAADAQGFAWTRLAAGVQVQRGTLTRNILFYGPGLVRVTAHLGQSHATQPSLVIVATPQAVPLDVQDGADTLVLASAALRVQVDKRSGAIAFLRPDGQPFTREQAPAALQPVEFSGAPSYTMTQAFSLTPDESLYGLGQYNESTMDYRGRDVLMVQTNIGTVLPFMVSTRRWGVLWDVYSKMRFTDDAQGARFWAESAPAGADYYFVAGTTMDELMAGYRRLTGAAPMFPKSAFGLFMSKERYKTQQQLLDVARRFRAERFPLDTIVQDWQYWGGDKDGTWSGMTWNAERFPDPRGMVDTLHRQLDMKLMVSIWPSVGDDTVLAKELDAQGLRFGPKHWISGKARIYDAFSAEGRRIYFKHVKQGLLDIGVDALWMDGTEVEVGGAAHDPGEVEADIKRLGRNAMGDFTRYLNVYSLVTTRGVYEGQRASSDKRVFTLTRSGWAGQQRYAALPWSGDTTASWATLRAQIAGGLNVGMAGSPYWTQDTGGFFVRHAGGERNPAWRELYARWNQFGIFNPIYRIHGTDVEREPYLFKSTDPAVYQSLLKAAQLRYRLLPYIYGLAWRAHTEGYVMMRGLAMDFPDQTALRKVDDTFMFGPAFLVQPVTRSTLYPEVPPAATIPASALRTPQGEPGLQLEYFQGMKLETPASRTVDGPVDHDWPPAPLGSVPPGLQGLNQFSARWQGSLTAPETGEYEIGLEGDDGFRLWLDDKLVVEDWKNGPPRFQSARVKLKAGQSVRLRIDFYQDAYGRKLRLAWRTPAQLQALAGEQRRTDKRQATRLPAGAAWFDFWTGRCHTGGQAVAREYALDQFPLFVRAGSIVPMGPVIEHVGQQPGAPYEIRVYPGADAQFTLYEDDGETYRYERGERATVTLRWDDARRTLHVGAREGRYPGLVAQRRFDVKLIDAGGRKAASRSVLYRGDATALHFKTP
;
A
#
# COMPACT_ATOMS: atom_id res chain seq x y z
N MET A 1 43.38 61.31 -16.71
CA MET A 1 44.58 60.57 -16.31
C MET A 1 44.15 59.20 -15.83
N LYS A 2 44.91 58.18 -16.18
CA LYS A 2 44.51 56.75 -16.14
C LYS A 2 43.96 56.21 -14.80
N PRO A 3 43.06 55.22 -14.82
CA PRO A 3 42.61 54.52 -13.63
C PRO A 3 43.56 53.37 -13.26
N SER A 4 43.78 53.14 -11.97
CA SER A 4 44.51 52.01 -11.38
C SER A 4 43.58 50.95 -10.85
N HIS A 5 43.81 49.74 -11.27
CA HIS A 5 43.16 48.48 -11.14
C HIS A 5 42.58 48.08 -9.78
N PRO A 6 41.40 47.38 -9.81
CA PRO A 6 40.88 46.54 -8.71
C PRO A 6 40.96 45.03 -9.08
N LEU A 7 42.17 44.49 -9.39
CA LEU A 7 42.35 43.06 -9.72
C LEU A 7 42.98 42.23 -8.59
N ALA A 8 43.44 42.89 -7.52
CA ALA A 8 44.08 42.20 -6.40
C ALA A 8 43.08 41.72 -5.31
N LEU A 9 41.91 42.36 -5.19
CA LEU A 9 40.89 41.98 -4.17
C LEU A 9 40.06 40.79 -4.57
N CYS A 10 39.84 40.58 -5.87
CA CYS A 10 39.09 39.42 -6.36
C CYS A 10 39.82 38.07 -6.27
N ARG A 11 41.18 38.11 -6.27
CA ARG A 11 41.97 36.86 -6.13
C ARG A 11 42.03 36.37 -4.68
N ALA A 12 41.96 37.24 -3.69
CA ALA A 12 41.95 36.86 -2.28
C ALA A 12 40.59 36.31 -1.84
N LEU A 13 39.49 36.80 -2.38
CA LEU A 13 38.14 36.28 -2.13
C LEU A 13 37.84 34.95 -2.85
N ALA A 14 38.43 34.73 -4.03
CA ALA A 14 38.31 33.45 -4.74
C ALA A 14 39.16 32.34 -4.06
N ALA A 15 40.31 32.67 -3.46
CA ALA A 15 41.09 31.70 -2.69
C ALA A 15 40.45 31.34 -1.35
N ALA A 16 39.81 32.30 -0.68
CA ALA A 16 39.05 32.03 0.55
C ALA A 16 37.75 31.23 0.28
N ALA A 17 37.07 31.48 -0.85
CA ALA A 17 35.91 30.70 -1.25
C ALA A 17 36.28 29.27 -1.68
N LEU A 18 37.44 29.03 -2.31
CA LEU A 18 37.91 27.69 -2.63
C LEU A 18 38.38 26.91 -1.38
N VAL A 19 38.93 27.57 -0.37
CA VAL A 19 39.30 26.92 0.90
C VAL A 19 38.06 26.60 1.74
N CYS A 20 37.02 27.46 1.73
CA CYS A 20 35.75 27.16 2.37
C CYS A 20 34.94 26.07 1.63
N LEU A 21 35.05 25.97 0.30
CA LEU A 21 34.43 24.86 -0.47
C LEU A 21 35.18 23.54 -0.32
N ALA A 22 36.52 23.59 -0.10
CA ALA A 22 37.30 22.39 0.18
C ALA A 22 37.08 21.83 1.61
N THR A 23 36.68 22.65 2.57
CA THR A 23 36.37 22.22 3.95
C THR A 23 34.91 21.76 4.14
N VAL A 24 34.01 22.13 3.23
CA VAL A 24 32.63 21.58 3.20
C VAL A 24 32.57 20.28 2.37
N ALA A 25 33.56 20.01 1.50
CA ALA A 25 33.63 18.74 0.77
C ALA A 25 34.24 17.58 1.57
N GLN A 26 34.59 17.77 2.82
CA GLN A 26 34.91 16.71 3.80
C GLN A 26 33.72 16.37 4.71
N ALA A 27 32.50 16.60 4.24
CA ALA A 27 31.33 16.00 4.85
C ALA A 27 31.32 14.50 4.59
N GLU A 28 31.72 13.78 5.62
CA GLU A 28 31.36 12.43 5.99
C GLU A 28 31.49 11.36 4.88
N ALA A 29 32.47 10.51 5.06
CA ALA A 29 32.54 9.20 4.41
C ALA A 29 31.21 8.44 4.60
N PRO A 30 30.77 7.65 3.60
CA PRO A 30 29.51 6.93 3.68
C PRO A 30 29.50 6.03 4.91
N SER A 31 28.39 6.11 5.60
CA SER A 31 28.07 5.44 6.83
C SER A 31 28.70 4.07 7.00
N GLY A 32 29.39 3.88 8.08
CA GLY A 32 29.75 2.57 8.63
C GLY A 32 31.06 1.95 8.16
N LEU A 33 31.71 2.52 7.18
CA LEU A 33 33.06 2.14 6.75
C LEU A 33 34.08 3.29 6.93
N ASP A 34 33.71 4.25 7.69
CA ASP A 34 34.46 5.43 8.00
C ASP A 34 35.82 5.15 8.66
N ALA A 35 36.48 6.19 9.14
CA ALA A 35 37.76 6.14 9.81
C ALA A 35 37.88 5.07 10.92
N GLN A 36 36.79 4.67 11.57
CA GLN A 36 36.82 3.62 12.59
C GLN A 36 37.07 2.23 11.99
N GLY A 37 36.41 1.88 10.87
CA GLY A 37 36.69 0.63 10.17
C GLY A 37 38.10 0.59 9.58
N GLN A 38 38.61 1.74 9.10
CA GLN A 38 39.96 1.80 8.55
C GLN A 38 41.04 1.74 9.62
N ALA A 39 40.81 2.33 10.78
CA ALA A 39 41.78 2.35 11.89
C ALA A 39 42.08 0.95 12.47
N GLN A 40 41.22 -0.03 12.23
CA GLN A 40 41.35 -1.41 12.72
C GLN A 40 41.74 -2.43 11.64
N ARG A 41 42.19 -1.96 10.46
CA ARG A 41 42.64 -2.85 9.38
C ARG A 41 43.92 -3.57 9.76
N GLN A 42 43.85 -4.89 9.73
CA GLN A 42 45.05 -5.73 9.72
C GLN A 42 45.13 -6.41 8.35
N PRO A 43 45.97 -5.92 7.43
CA PRO A 43 46.08 -6.53 6.12
C PRO A 43 46.68 -7.96 6.27
N LEU A 44 46.01 -8.95 5.68
CA LEU A 44 46.52 -10.30 5.51
C LEU A 44 46.94 -10.52 4.06
N ALA A 45 47.98 -11.32 3.88
CA ALA A 45 48.37 -11.75 2.54
C ALA A 45 47.28 -12.62 1.92
N ALA A 46 47.10 -12.50 0.59
CA ALA A 46 46.18 -13.39 -0.14
C ALA A 46 46.65 -14.83 -0.04
N ASP A 47 45.74 -15.77 0.14
CA ASP A 47 46.01 -17.21 0.11
C ASP A 47 46.31 -17.69 -1.33
N ALA A 48 46.65 -18.99 -1.46
CA ALA A 48 46.94 -19.62 -2.74
C ALA A 48 45.74 -19.57 -3.75
N GLN A 49 44.54 -19.24 -3.31
CA GLN A 49 43.32 -19.09 -4.13
C GLN A 49 43.05 -17.63 -4.52
N GLY A 50 43.93 -16.68 -4.13
CA GLY A 50 43.74 -15.25 -4.34
C GLY A 50 42.64 -14.62 -3.49
N PHE A 51 42.27 -15.26 -2.37
CA PHE A 51 41.34 -14.76 -1.38
C PHE A 51 42.09 -14.02 -0.28
N ALA A 52 41.67 -12.83 0.04
CA ALA A 52 42.19 -12.05 1.16
C ALA A 52 41.04 -11.47 1.98
N TRP A 53 41.25 -11.27 3.27
CA TRP A 53 40.30 -10.59 4.12
C TRP A 53 40.97 -9.67 5.13
N THR A 54 40.25 -8.70 5.60
CA THR A 54 40.69 -7.73 6.60
C THR A 54 39.62 -7.58 7.66
N ARG A 55 40.03 -7.58 8.93
CA ARG A 55 39.15 -7.32 10.04
C ARG A 55 38.70 -5.86 10.06
N LEU A 56 37.42 -5.61 10.25
CA LEU A 56 36.82 -4.30 10.49
C LEU A 56 36.21 -4.26 11.89
N ALA A 57 35.91 -3.05 12.40
CA ALA A 57 35.31 -2.86 13.71
C ALA A 57 34.00 -3.64 13.90
N ALA A 58 33.17 -3.70 12.87
CA ALA A 58 31.86 -4.38 12.90
C ALA A 58 31.77 -5.61 11.99
N GLY A 59 32.89 -6.17 11.53
CA GLY A 59 32.86 -7.29 10.60
C GLY A 59 34.16 -7.51 9.85
N VAL A 60 34.05 -7.79 8.54
CA VAL A 60 35.20 -8.03 7.67
C VAL A 60 35.02 -7.41 6.30
N GLN A 61 36.13 -7.09 5.64
CA GLN A 61 36.22 -6.89 4.20
C GLN A 61 36.88 -8.14 3.59
N VAL A 62 36.29 -8.63 2.53
CA VAL A 62 36.80 -9.77 1.77
C VAL A 62 37.13 -9.30 0.37
N GLN A 63 38.28 -9.72 -0.17
CA GLN A 63 38.68 -9.48 -1.54
C GLN A 63 38.98 -10.79 -2.26
N ARG A 64 38.46 -10.94 -3.49
CA ARG A 64 38.76 -12.05 -4.38
C ARG A 64 38.89 -11.53 -5.82
N GLY A 65 40.10 -11.49 -6.33
CA GLY A 65 40.36 -10.83 -7.59
C GLY A 65 39.95 -9.36 -7.55
N THR A 66 39.12 -8.93 -8.49
CA THR A 66 38.59 -7.56 -8.53
C THR A 66 37.36 -7.34 -7.66
N LEU A 67 36.75 -8.44 -7.15
CA LEU A 67 35.55 -8.35 -6.31
C LEU A 67 35.96 -8.02 -4.86
N THR A 68 35.38 -6.94 -4.34
CA THR A 68 35.49 -6.54 -2.93
C THR A 68 34.12 -6.64 -2.28
N ARG A 69 34.06 -7.26 -1.10
CA ARG A 69 32.83 -7.42 -0.31
C ARG A 69 33.06 -6.93 1.11
N ASN A 70 32.07 -6.19 1.65
CA ASN A 70 32.06 -5.87 3.07
C ASN A 70 30.90 -6.61 3.72
N ILE A 71 31.19 -7.26 4.83
CA ILE A 71 30.21 -8.01 5.65
C ILE A 71 30.22 -7.37 7.02
N LEU A 72 29.18 -6.53 7.28
CA LEU A 72 29.13 -5.69 8.47
C LEU A 72 27.89 -6.05 9.32
N PHE A 73 28.11 -6.23 10.60
CA PHE A 73 27.02 -6.50 11.55
C PHE A 73 26.38 -5.19 12.01
N TYR A 74 25.05 -5.18 12.07
CA TYR A 74 24.18 -4.12 12.63
C TYR A 74 23.48 -4.60 13.90
N GLY A 75 23.77 -5.81 14.32
CA GLY A 75 23.28 -6.51 15.49
C GLY A 75 23.56 -8.01 15.34
N PRO A 76 23.33 -8.82 16.38
CA PRO A 76 23.68 -10.26 16.32
C PRO A 76 23.05 -11.02 15.14
N GLY A 77 21.83 -10.68 14.75
CA GLY A 77 21.13 -11.29 13.61
C GLY A 77 20.97 -10.37 12.39
N LEU A 78 21.68 -9.24 12.33
CA LEU A 78 21.55 -8.24 11.27
C LEU A 78 22.90 -8.00 10.60
N VAL A 79 22.98 -8.30 9.31
CA VAL A 79 24.22 -8.18 8.53
C VAL A 79 23.98 -7.44 7.23
N ARG A 80 24.77 -6.40 6.94
CA ARG A 80 24.87 -5.80 5.62
C ARG A 80 25.94 -6.50 4.81
N VAL A 81 25.64 -6.82 3.58
CA VAL A 81 26.57 -7.31 2.59
C VAL A 81 26.62 -6.35 1.41
N THR A 82 27.79 -5.83 1.11
CA THR A 82 28.02 -5.10 -0.13
C THR A 82 28.99 -5.87 -1.02
N ALA A 83 28.89 -5.69 -2.33
CA ALA A 83 29.80 -6.28 -3.30
C ALA A 83 30.00 -5.34 -4.49
N HIS A 84 31.25 -5.02 -4.84
CA HIS A 84 31.60 -4.17 -5.99
C HIS A 84 32.87 -4.66 -6.69
N LEU A 85 33.06 -4.28 -7.94
CA LEU A 85 34.26 -4.54 -8.72
C LEU A 85 35.22 -3.33 -8.65
N GLY A 86 36.49 -3.56 -8.37
CA GLY A 86 37.47 -2.48 -8.23
C GLY A 86 37.06 -1.48 -7.12
N GLN A 87 36.92 -0.21 -7.47
CA GLN A 87 36.47 0.82 -6.51
C GLN A 87 34.95 0.89 -6.45
N SER A 88 34.38 1.14 -5.26
CA SER A 88 32.96 1.44 -5.10
C SER A 88 32.63 2.81 -5.69
N HIS A 89 31.49 2.87 -6.42
CA HIS A 89 30.97 4.12 -6.98
C HIS A 89 29.90 4.76 -6.10
N ALA A 90 29.55 4.16 -4.96
CA ALA A 90 28.59 4.74 -4.04
C ALA A 90 29.18 5.95 -3.32
N THR A 91 28.52 7.07 -3.46
CA THR A 91 28.95 8.35 -2.86
C THR A 91 27.89 8.95 -1.95
N GLN A 92 26.68 8.38 -1.93
CA GLN A 92 25.56 8.93 -1.17
C GLN A 92 25.20 8.01 0.02
N PRO A 93 24.84 8.60 1.19
CA PRO A 93 24.26 7.84 2.30
C PRO A 93 22.98 7.14 1.89
N SER A 94 22.65 6.02 2.56
CA SER A 94 21.38 5.33 2.35
C SER A 94 20.20 6.26 2.64
N LEU A 95 19.19 6.24 1.77
CA LEU A 95 17.91 6.91 2.00
C LEU A 95 17.02 6.12 2.97
N VAL A 96 17.30 4.84 3.15
CA VAL A 96 16.48 3.86 3.87
C VAL A 96 17.00 3.59 5.26
N ILE A 97 18.30 3.36 5.39
CA ILE A 97 18.92 2.85 6.62
C ILE A 97 19.30 4.00 7.55
N VAL A 98 18.85 3.90 8.79
CA VAL A 98 19.17 4.85 9.86
C VAL A 98 20.08 4.23 10.93
N ALA A 99 20.21 2.90 10.93
CA ALA A 99 21.11 2.20 11.82
C ALA A 99 22.57 2.34 11.38
N THR A 100 23.47 2.21 12.33
CA THR A 100 24.92 2.17 12.09
C THR A 100 25.48 0.77 12.39
N PRO A 101 26.56 0.35 11.76
CA PRO A 101 27.23 -0.90 12.11
C PRO A 101 27.58 -0.96 13.59
N GLN A 102 27.43 -2.12 14.20
CA GLN A 102 27.69 -2.36 15.60
C GLN A 102 28.82 -3.36 15.80
N ALA A 103 29.74 -3.07 16.66
CA ALA A 103 30.74 -4.03 17.11
C ALA A 103 30.08 -5.08 18.00
N VAL A 104 29.55 -6.14 17.40
CA VAL A 104 29.04 -7.31 18.14
C VAL A 104 30.18 -8.29 18.42
N PRO A 105 30.12 -9.07 19.51
CA PRO A 105 31.05 -10.18 19.73
C PRO A 105 31.01 -11.14 18.54
N LEU A 106 32.12 -11.27 17.82
CA LEU A 106 32.27 -12.15 16.66
C LEU A 106 33.42 -13.12 16.89
N ASP A 107 33.13 -14.41 16.85
CA ASP A 107 34.11 -15.44 16.62
C ASP A 107 34.40 -15.55 15.12
N VAL A 108 35.65 -15.33 14.73
CA VAL A 108 36.11 -15.38 13.35
C VAL A 108 37.06 -16.55 13.16
N GLN A 109 36.66 -17.51 12.36
CA GLN A 109 37.40 -18.73 12.07
C GLN A 109 37.84 -18.72 10.62
N ASP A 110 39.15 -18.67 10.41
CA ASP A 110 39.79 -18.72 9.10
C ASP A 110 40.26 -20.14 8.78
N GLY A 111 39.33 -20.95 8.19
CA GLY A 111 39.62 -22.31 7.77
C GLY A 111 40.22 -22.39 6.37
N ALA A 112 40.59 -23.62 5.93
CA ALA A 112 41.18 -23.83 4.61
C ALA A 112 40.27 -23.37 3.45
N ASP A 113 38.98 -23.72 3.49
CA ASP A 113 38.02 -23.46 2.40
C ASP A 113 37.03 -22.35 2.72
N THR A 114 36.89 -21.95 3.98
CA THR A 114 35.87 -21.01 4.40
C THR A 114 36.35 -20.02 5.45
N LEU A 115 35.84 -18.79 5.38
CA LEU A 115 35.91 -17.81 6.45
C LEU A 115 34.55 -17.74 7.15
N VAL A 116 34.49 -18.02 8.46
CA VAL A 116 33.24 -17.98 9.23
C VAL A 116 33.26 -16.85 10.24
N LEU A 117 32.19 -16.03 10.24
CA LEU A 117 31.94 -15.02 11.26
C LEU A 117 30.71 -15.48 12.06
N ALA A 118 30.88 -15.79 13.33
CA ALA A 118 29.81 -16.26 14.19
C ALA A 118 29.49 -15.24 15.27
N SER A 119 28.25 -14.84 15.33
CA SER A 119 27.61 -14.06 16.41
C SER A 119 26.70 -14.98 17.26
N ALA A 120 26.05 -14.42 18.28
CA ALA A 120 25.09 -15.16 19.08
C ALA A 120 23.84 -15.64 18.31
N ALA A 121 23.48 -14.98 17.18
CA ALA A 121 22.23 -15.26 16.44
C ALA A 121 22.44 -15.71 14.99
N LEU A 122 23.64 -15.53 14.44
CA LEU A 122 23.90 -15.78 13.02
C LEU A 122 25.37 -16.19 12.79
N ARG A 123 25.57 -17.18 11.92
CA ARG A 123 26.87 -17.52 11.35
C ARG A 123 26.86 -17.13 9.87
N VAL A 124 27.82 -16.32 9.46
CA VAL A 124 28.06 -15.93 8.07
C VAL A 124 29.29 -16.67 7.59
N GLN A 125 29.14 -17.56 6.63
CA GLN A 125 30.22 -18.38 6.09
C GLN A 125 30.49 -17.94 4.65
N VAL A 126 31.72 -17.51 4.39
CA VAL A 126 32.20 -17.12 3.06
C VAL A 126 33.00 -18.30 2.50
N ASP A 127 32.61 -18.80 1.35
CA ASP A 127 33.36 -19.77 0.58
C ASP A 127 34.56 -19.06 -0.10
N LYS A 128 35.78 -19.48 0.22
CA LYS A 128 37.01 -18.80 -0.26
C LYS A 128 37.23 -18.98 -1.77
N ARG A 129 36.74 -20.10 -2.32
CA ARG A 129 36.89 -20.44 -3.74
C ARG A 129 35.97 -19.63 -4.62
N SER A 130 34.70 -19.46 -4.22
CA SER A 130 33.69 -18.72 -4.99
C SER A 130 33.51 -17.28 -4.52
N GLY A 131 33.71 -17.00 -3.25
CA GLY A 131 33.33 -15.74 -2.59
C GLY A 131 31.86 -15.70 -2.19
N ALA A 132 31.06 -16.75 -2.41
CA ALA A 132 29.64 -16.81 -2.05
C ALA A 132 29.44 -16.93 -0.54
N ILE A 133 28.30 -16.42 -0.06
CA ILE A 133 27.97 -16.39 1.36
C ILE A 133 26.85 -17.38 1.66
N ALA A 134 27.01 -18.18 2.72
CA ALA A 134 25.93 -18.91 3.36
C ALA A 134 25.59 -18.26 4.70
N PHE A 135 24.29 -18.12 4.95
CA PHE A 135 23.73 -17.63 6.20
C PHE A 135 23.18 -18.82 6.99
N LEU A 136 23.75 -19.06 8.16
CA LEU A 136 23.46 -20.23 8.97
C LEU A 136 22.98 -19.82 10.37
N ARG A 137 22.15 -20.64 10.95
CA ARG A 137 21.79 -20.56 12.37
C ARG A 137 23.02 -20.82 13.27
N PRO A 138 22.98 -20.47 14.54
CA PRO A 138 24.07 -20.77 15.47
C PRO A 138 24.41 -22.26 15.53
N ASP A 139 23.42 -23.16 15.33
CA ASP A 139 23.60 -24.62 15.29
C ASP A 139 24.17 -25.15 13.96
N GLY A 140 24.43 -24.28 12.99
CA GLY A 140 24.96 -24.62 11.67
C GLY A 140 23.91 -24.96 10.61
N GLN A 141 22.62 -25.03 10.96
CA GLN A 141 21.56 -25.24 9.96
C GLN A 141 21.40 -24.02 9.06
N PRO A 142 21.24 -24.18 7.73
CA PRO A 142 21.16 -23.06 6.83
C PRO A 142 19.81 -22.31 6.95
N PHE A 143 19.87 -21.00 6.99
CA PHE A 143 18.75 -20.15 6.59
C PHE A 143 18.61 -20.16 5.06
N THR A 144 19.66 -19.72 4.38
CA THR A 144 19.81 -19.68 2.91
C THR A 144 21.28 -19.50 2.56
N ARG A 145 21.59 -19.54 1.25
CA ARG A 145 22.91 -19.20 0.73
C ARG A 145 22.78 -18.45 -0.59
N GLU A 146 23.72 -17.59 -0.89
CA GLU A 146 23.94 -17.11 -2.24
C GLU A 146 24.31 -18.29 -3.15
N GLN A 147 23.79 -18.30 -4.37
CA GLN A 147 24.22 -19.29 -5.39
C GLN A 147 25.62 -18.95 -5.91
N ALA A 148 25.90 -17.66 -6.03
CA ALA A 148 27.17 -17.06 -6.37
C ALA A 148 27.21 -15.62 -5.81
N PRO A 149 28.37 -14.97 -5.72
CA PRO A 149 28.43 -13.53 -5.55
C PRO A 149 27.62 -12.80 -6.61
N ALA A 150 27.14 -11.60 -6.30
CA ALA A 150 26.35 -10.82 -7.24
C ALA A 150 27.05 -10.65 -8.59
N ALA A 151 26.34 -10.93 -9.67
CA ALA A 151 26.78 -10.61 -11.02
C ALA A 151 26.61 -9.10 -11.24
N LEU A 152 27.71 -8.41 -11.51
CA LEU A 152 27.78 -6.96 -11.72
C LEU A 152 28.26 -6.68 -13.12
N GLN A 153 27.46 -5.94 -13.90
CA GLN A 153 27.85 -5.47 -15.23
C GLN A 153 27.96 -3.95 -15.21
N PRO A 154 29.15 -3.39 -15.51
CA PRO A 154 29.32 -1.94 -15.58
C PRO A 154 28.38 -1.29 -16.59
N VAL A 155 27.71 -0.22 -16.17
CA VAL A 155 26.84 0.62 -17.00
C VAL A 155 27.05 2.08 -16.63
N GLU A 156 26.54 2.98 -17.44
CA GLU A 156 26.61 4.41 -17.21
C GLU A 156 25.25 5.06 -17.46
N PHE A 157 24.83 5.95 -16.55
CA PHE A 157 23.62 6.75 -16.70
C PHE A 157 23.96 8.22 -16.57
N SER A 158 23.70 9.00 -17.62
CA SER A 158 23.99 10.44 -17.68
C SER A 158 25.43 10.81 -17.25
N GLY A 159 26.43 10.03 -17.69
CA GLY A 159 27.85 10.22 -17.37
C GLY A 159 28.27 9.73 -15.97
N ALA A 160 27.37 9.10 -15.21
CA ALA A 160 27.65 8.56 -13.90
C ALA A 160 27.78 7.02 -13.94
N PRO A 161 28.91 6.44 -13.48
CA PRO A 161 29.11 5.00 -13.48
C PRO A 161 28.16 4.30 -12.51
N SER A 162 27.73 3.09 -12.88
CA SER A 162 26.86 2.21 -12.12
C SER A 162 27.10 0.76 -12.52
N TYR A 163 26.30 -0.15 -11.97
CA TYR A 163 26.20 -1.55 -12.36
C TYR A 163 24.75 -1.93 -12.59
N THR A 164 24.47 -2.77 -13.58
CA THR A 164 23.32 -3.67 -13.43
C THR A 164 23.74 -4.79 -12.50
N MET A 165 22.83 -5.23 -11.65
CA MET A 165 23.13 -6.19 -10.60
C MET A 165 22.14 -7.35 -10.63
N THR A 166 22.62 -8.58 -10.47
CA THR A 166 21.79 -9.75 -10.20
C THR A 166 22.37 -10.53 -9.02
N GLN A 167 21.56 -10.79 -8.00
CA GLN A 167 21.89 -11.64 -6.89
C GLN A 167 20.86 -12.76 -6.74
N ALA A 168 21.34 -14.00 -6.61
CA ALA A 168 20.51 -15.19 -6.46
C ALA A 168 20.72 -15.87 -5.11
N PHE A 169 19.62 -16.36 -4.53
CA PHE A 169 19.61 -17.14 -3.30
C PHE A 169 19.02 -18.53 -3.54
N SER A 170 19.55 -19.51 -2.85
CA SER A 170 19.02 -20.89 -2.86
C SER A 170 17.85 -21.00 -1.90
N LEU A 171 16.78 -21.62 -2.36
CA LEU A 171 15.57 -21.87 -1.58
C LEU A 171 15.35 -23.35 -1.36
N THR A 172 14.68 -23.71 -0.27
CA THR A 172 14.21 -25.08 -0.07
C THR A 172 12.85 -25.29 -0.74
N PRO A 173 12.49 -26.53 -1.14
CA PRO A 173 11.23 -26.78 -1.84
C PRO A 173 9.97 -26.43 -1.03
N ASP A 174 10.03 -26.54 0.29
CA ASP A 174 8.94 -26.31 1.23
C ASP A 174 8.90 -24.89 1.81
N GLU A 175 9.71 -23.98 1.28
CA GLU A 175 9.80 -22.58 1.72
C GLU A 175 8.80 -21.71 0.99
N SER A 176 8.18 -20.78 1.68
CA SER A 176 7.33 -19.73 1.12
C SER A 176 7.93 -18.35 1.33
N LEU A 177 7.70 -17.44 0.40
CA LEU A 177 8.25 -16.08 0.38
C LEU A 177 7.14 -15.04 0.38
N TYR A 178 7.31 -13.99 1.18
CA TYR A 178 6.34 -12.91 1.35
C TYR A 178 7.03 -11.55 1.33
N GLY A 179 6.22 -10.48 1.34
CA GLY A 179 6.72 -9.11 1.35
C GLY A 179 6.67 -8.48 -0.03
N LEU A 180 7.73 -7.78 -0.44
CA LEU A 180 7.89 -7.07 -1.72
C LEU A 180 6.90 -5.93 -1.96
N GLY A 181 5.92 -5.70 -1.09
CA GLY A 181 4.89 -4.67 -1.21
C GLY A 181 3.53 -5.22 -1.63
N GLN A 182 2.74 -4.40 -2.31
CA GLN A 182 1.43 -4.78 -2.83
C GLN A 182 1.42 -4.73 -4.35
N TYR A 183 0.72 -5.70 -4.92
CA TYR A 183 0.33 -5.76 -6.32
C TYR A 183 -1.16 -6.11 -6.36
N ASN A 184 -1.91 -5.62 -7.32
CA ASN A 184 -3.36 -5.88 -7.39
C ASN A 184 -3.67 -7.28 -7.92
N GLU A 185 -3.07 -8.27 -7.27
CA GLU A 185 -3.18 -9.70 -7.57
C GLU A 185 -3.43 -10.45 -6.25
N SER A 186 -4.19 -11.55 -6.32
CA SER A 186 -4.42 -12.41 -5.15
C SER A 186 -3.19 -13.30 -4.86
N THR A 187 -1.99 -12.72 -4.88
CA THR A 187 -0.73 -13.43 -4.65
C THR A 187 -0.32 -13.26 -3.20
N MET A 188 -0.39 -14.35 -2.42
CA MET A 188 0.09 -14.36 -1.05
C MET A 188 1.55 -14.82 -0.96
N ASP A 189 1.92 -15.87 -1.69
CA ASP A 189 3.25 -16.50 -1.69
C ASP A 189 3.95 -16.24 -3.03
N TYR A 190 5.12 -15.61 -2.99
CA TYR A 190 5.90 -15.26 -4.17
C TYR A 190 6.74 -16.39 -4.75
N ARG A 191 6.59 -17.62 -4.27
CA ARG A 191 7.26 -18.79 -4.88
C ARG A 191 6.74 -19.02 -6.30
N GLY A 192 7.69 -19.19 -7.23
CA GLY A 192 7.38 -19.37 -8.65
C GLY A 192 6.84 -18.12 -9.34
N ARG A 193 7.09 -16.93 -8.80
CA ARG A 193 6.60 -15.66 -9.36
C ARG A 193 7.71 -14.84 -10.00
N ASP A 194 7.28 -14.02 -10.95
CA ASP A 194 8.07 -12.99 -11.60
C ASP A 194 7.40 -11.64 -11.34
N VAL A 195 8.09 -10.73 -10.68
CA VAL A 195 7.53 -9.46 -10.21
C VAL A 195 8.41 -8.31 -10.69
N LEU A 196 7.85 -7.46 -11.54
CA LEU A 196 8.47 -6.18 -11.91
C LEU A 196 8.23 -5.17 -10.80
N MET A 197 9.29 -4.64 -10.22
CA MET A 197 9.27 -3.78 -9.06
C MET A 197 9.44 -2.32 -9.49
N VAL A 198 8.33 -1.71 -9.93
CA VAL A 198 8.16 -0.30 -10.28
C VAL A 198 6.92 0.21 -9.56
N GLN A 199 6.99 1.39 -8.94
CA GLN A 199 5.82 2.03 -8.30
C GLN A 199 4.77 2.33 -9.37
N THR A 200 3.50 2.05 -9.07
CA THR A 200 2.37 2.41 -9.93
C THR A 200 1.22 2.93 -9.08
N ASN A 201 0.15 3.44 -9.69
CA ASN A 201 -1.05 3.85 -8.97
C ASN A 201 -1.58 2.75 -8.03
N ILE A 202 -1.66 1.49 -8.51
CA ILE A 202 -2.20 0.34 -7.75
C ILE A 202 -1.13 -0.61 -7.21
N GLY A 203 0.14 -0.29 -7.42
CA GLY A 203 1.29 -1.09 -7.00
C GLY A 203 2.24 -0.31 -6.09
N THR A 204 2.53 -0.84 -4.92
CA THR A 204 3.51 -0.27 -3.98
C THR A 204 4.67 -1.23 -3.80
N VAL A 205 5.85 -0.83 -4.21
CA VAL A 205 7.08 -1.62 -4.10
C VAL A 205 7.76 -1.37 -2.76
N LEU A 206 8.02 -2.45 -2.03
CA LEU A 206 8.80 -2.42 -0.78
C LEU A 206 9.86 -3.52 -0.86
N PRO A 207 11.18 -3.19 -1.01
CA PRO A 207 12.22 -4.17 -1.34
C PRO A 207 12.69 -4.99 -0.13
N PHE A 208 11.75 -5.46 0.68
CA PHE A 208 12.00 -6.36 1.78
C PHE A 208 11.19 -7.66 1.60
N MET A 209 11.91 -8.77 1.49
CA MET A 209 11.37 -10.12 1.34
C MET A 209 11.64 -10.91 2.61
N VAL A 210 10.66 -11.72 3.04
CA VAL A 210 10.79 -12.61 4.19
C VAL A 210 10.38 -14.04 3.84
N SER A 211 11.01 -14.98 4.52
CA SER A 211 10.83 -16.42 4.32
C SER A 211 10.23 -17.10 5.55
N THR A 212 9.40 -18.13 5.33
CA THR A 212 8.94 -19.04 6.40
C THR A 212 10.08 -19.71 7.16
N ARG A 213 11.30 -19.74 6.63
CA ARG A 213 12.50 -20.20 7.32
C ARG A 213 13.07 -19.17 8.29
N ARG A 214 12.38 -18.02 8.49
CA ARG A 214 12.71 -16.98 9.48
C ARG A 214 13.97 -16.22 9.16
N TRP A 215 14.11 -15.85 7.89
CA TRP A 215 15.09 -14.89 7.38
C TRP A 215 14.43 -13.89 6.46
N GLY A 216 15.07 -12.74 6.29
CA GLY A 216 14.65 -11.74 5.33
C GLY A 216 15.82 -11.04 4.68
N VAL A 217 15.57 -10.43 3.52
CA VAL A 217 16.54 -9.60 2.79
C VAL A 217 15.90 -8.27 2.42
N LEU A 218 16.55 -7.19 2.84
CA LEU A 218 16.22 -5.82 2.46
C LEU A 218 17.26 -5.30 1.47
N TRP A 219 16.81 -4.87 0.29
CA TRP A 219 17.67 -4.28 -0.73
C TRP A 219 17.76 -2.78 -0.57
N ASP A 220 18.98 -2.23 -0.57
CA ASP A 220 19.24 -0.79 -0.52
C ASP A 220 19.63 -0.25 -1.92
N VAL A 221 18.76 -0.50 -2.88
CA VAL A 221 18.86 -0.11 -4.30
C VAL A 221 17.54 0.51 -4.70
N TYR A 222 17.55 1.63 -5.45
CA TYR A 222 16.37 2.49 -5.68
C TYR A 222 15.88 2.53 -7.13
N SER A 223 16.61 1.91 -8.06
CA SER A 223 16.26 1.81 -9.47
C SER A 223 15.08 0.85 -9.71
N LYS A 224 14.70 0.67 -10.96
CA LYS A 224 13.86 -0.46 -11.35
C LYS A 224 14.51 -1.76 -10.91
N MET A 225 13.68 -2.63 -10.32
CA MET A 225 14.08 -3.96 -9.85
C MET A 225 13.15 -5.03 -10.42
N ARG A 226 13.61 -6.27 -10.37
CA ARG A 226 12.80 -7.45 -10.69
C ARG A 226 13.13 -8.56 -9.74
N PHE A 227 12.12 -9.16 -9.14
CA PHE A 227 12.21 -10.42 -8.42
C PHE A 227 11.70 -11.54 -9.30
N THR A 228 12.46 -12.65 -9.39
CA THR A 228 12.06 -13.85 -10.14
C THR A 228 12.38 -15.08 -9.29
N ASP A 229 11.41 -15.98 -9.11
CA ASP A 229 11.66 -17.33 -8.57
C ASP A 229 11.23 -18.36 -9.62
N ASP A 230 12.20 -19.14 -10.09
CA ASP A 230 12.01 -20.19 -11.08
C ASP A 230 12.93 -21.41 -10.78
N ALA A 231 13.10 -22.27 -11.76
CA ALA A 231 13.97 -23.44 -11.63
C ALA A 231 15.44 -23.11 -11.28
N GLN A 232 15.86 -21.86 -11.50
CA GLN A 232 17.20 -21.36 -11.18
C GLN A 232 17.29 -20.72 -9.77
N GLY A 233 16.17 -20.64 -9.04
CA GLY A 233 16.07 -20.08 -7.68
C GLY A 233 15.56 -18.64 -7.65
N ALA A 234 15.56 -18.06 -6.43
CA ALA A 234 15.12 -16.69 -6.22
C ALA A 234 16.20 -15.68 -6.61
N ARG A 235 15.91 -14.78 -7.53
CA ARG A 235 16.83 -13.76 -8.03
C ARG A 235 16.27 -12.37 -7.88
N PHE A 236 17.13 -11.44 -7.47
CA PHE A 236 16.88 -10.00 -7.58
C PHE A 236 17.79 -9.41 -8.65
N TRP A 237 17.18 -8.72 -9.59
CA TRP A 237 17.85 -7.92 -10.58
C TRP A 237 17.56 -6.44 -10.32
N ALA A 238 18.57 -5.57 -10.54
CA ALA A 238 18.41 -4.12 -10.49
C ALA A 238 19.09 -3.47 -11.69
N GLU A 239 18.42 -2.48 -12.28
CA GLU A 239 18.89 -1.77 -13.47
C GLU A 239 20.10 -0.87 -13.16
N SER A 240 20.12 -0.24 -11.97
CA SER A 240 21.20 0.67 -11.55
C SER A 240 21.50 0.48 -10.06
N ALA A 241 22.69 -0.04 -9.79
CA ALA A 241 23.23 -0.27 -8.46
C ALA A 241 24.65 0.32 -8.35
N PRO A 242 24.82 1.62 -8.11
CA PRO A 242 26.13 2.29 -8.13
C PRO A 242 27.10 1.80 -7.05
N ALA A 243 26.57 1.30 -5.93
CA ALA A 243 27.37 0.67 -4.89
C ALA A 243 27.76 -0.78 -5.22
N GLY A 244 27.27 -1.33 -6.34
CA GLY A 244 27.21 -2.76 -6.59
C GLY A 244 26.04 -3.41 -5.86
N ALA A 245 26.17 -4.68 -5.43
CA ALA A 245 25.15 -5.28 -4.59
C ALA A 245 25.19 -4.66 -3.18
N ASP A 246 24.03 -4.34 -2.65
CA ASP A 246 23.87 -3.78 -1.32
C ASP A 246 22.56 -4.30 -0.70
N TYR A 247 22.68 -5.20 0.24
CA TYR A 247 21.54 -5.78 0.93
C TYR A 247 21.82 -6.05 2.41
N TYR A 248 20.71 -6.10 3.18
CA TYR A 248 20.71 -6.43 4.59
C TYR A 248 20.03 -7.77 4.79
N PHE A 249 20.75 -8.71 5.38
CA PHE A 249 20.21 -10.00 5.82
C PHE A 249 19.73 -9.88 7.27
N VAL A 250 18.49 -10.32 7.50
CA VAL A 250 17.82 -10.31 8.79
C VAL A 250 17.52 -11.75 9.19
N ALA A 251 18.11 -12.20 10.28
CA ALA A 251 17.85 -13.51 10.87
C ALA A 251 16.97 -13.38 12.11
N GLY A 252 16.06 -14.33 12.32
CA GLY A 252 15.19 -14.38 13.50
C GLY A 252 14.81 -15.80 13.89
N THR A 253 14.19 -15.94 15.04
CA THR A 253 13.55 -17.19 15.50
C THR A 253 12.03 -17.17 15.26
N THR A 254 11.47 -15.98 15.03
CA THR A 254 10.08 -15.74 14.68
C THR A 254 9.98 -14.73 13.55
N MET A 255 8.83 -14.64 12.88
CA MET A 255 8.57 -13.61 11.88
C MET A 255 8.52 -12.21 12.50
N ASP A 256 8.08 -12.06 13.76
CA ASP A 256 8.08 -10.77 14.48
C ASP A 256 9.50 -10.25 14.71
N GLU A 257 10.48 -11.14 14.94
CA GLU A 257 11.89 -10.73 15.04
C GLU A 257 12.45 -10.20 13.72
N LEU A 258 11.94 -10.68 12.56
CA LEU A 258 12.31 -10.12 11.25
C LEU A 258 11.77 -8.70 11.11
N MET A 259 10.52 -8.46 11.53
CA MET A 259 9.93 -7.11 11.52
C MET A 259 10.66 -6.18 12.50
N ALA A 260 11.02 -6.66 13.67
CA ALA A 260 11.84 -5.91 14.63
C ALA A 260 13.24 -5.59 14.08
N GLY A 261 13.85 -6.53 13.35
CA GLY A 261 15.11 -6.33 12.63
C GLY A 261 14.99 -5.25 11.55
N TYR A 262 13.97 -5.33 10.72
CA TYR A 262 13.65 -4.31 9.73
C TYR A 262 13.48 -2.93 10.38
N ARG A 263 12.67 -2.83 11.44
CA ARG A 263 12.47 -1.58 12.19
C ARG A 263 13.78 -1.02 12.74
N ARG A 264 14.66 -1.87 13.24
CA ARG A 264 15.98 -1.45 13.75
C ARG A 264 16.84 -0.85 12.65
N LEU A 265 16.82 -1.42 11.45
CA LEU A 265 17.54 -0.91 10.30
C LEU A 265 16.96 0.40 9.78
N THR A 266 15.62 0.49 9.66
CA THR A 266 14.94 1.53 8.88
C THR A 266 14.24 2.60 9.73
N GLY A 267 14.19 2.43 11.04
CA GLY A 267 13.53 3.33 11.97
C GLY A 267 12.11 2.92 12.36
N ALA A 268 11.68 3.37 13.52
CA ALA A 268 10.35 3.09 14.06
C ALA A 268 9.27 3.91 13.34
N ALA A 269 8.10 3.32 13.12
CA ALA A 269 6.90 4.08 12.84
C ALA A 269 6.49 4.87 14.10
N PRO A 270 6.26 6.19 14.05
CA PRO A 270 5.74 6.91 15.18
C PRO A 270 4.28 6.54 15.47
N MET A 271 3.81 6.85 16.69
CA MET A 271 2.39 6.74 17.01
C MET A 271 1.60 7.77 16.20
N PHE A 272 0.57 7.31 15.51
CA PHE A 272 -0.40 8.21 14.88
C PHE A 272 -1.31 8.89 15.91
N PRO A 273 -1.98 10.01 15.57
CA PRO A 273 -3.08 10.53 16.36
C PRO A 273 -4.10 9.43 16.63
N LYS A 274 -4.68 9.41 17.81
CA LYS A 274 -5.66 8.36 18.18
C LYS A 274 -6.88 8.36 17.25
N SER A 275 -7.28 9.53 16.76
CA SER A 275 -8.33 9.71 15.75
C SER A 275 -8.05 8.96 14.44
N ALA A 276 -6.79 8.72 14.07
CA ALA A 276 -6.43 7.95 12.89
C ALA A 276 -6.87 6.48 12.94
N PHE A 277 -7.17 5.96 14.10
CA PHE A 277 -7.67 4.58 14.26
C PHE A 277 -9.21 4.48 14.23
N GLY A 278 -9.93 5.62 14.16
CA GLY A 278 -11.35 5.69 13.84
C GLY A 278 -11.62 5.57 12.34
N LEU A 279 -12.76 6.11 11.89
CA LEU A 279 -13.16 6.11 10.48
C LEU A 279 -12.71 7.39 9.78
N PHE A 280 -12.18 7.26 8.57
CA PHE A 280 -12.01 8.32 7.58
C PHE A 280 -13.13 8.23 6.55
N MET A 281 -13.96 9.27 6.44
CA MET A 281 -14.94 9.40 5.35
C MET A 281 -14.39 10.29 4.26
N SER A 282 -14.27 9.73 3.08
CA SER A 282 -13.71 10.37 1.91
C SER A 282 -14.53 10.02 0.68
N LYS A 283 -14.53 10.90 -0.30
CA LYS A 283 -14.93 10.60 -1.67
C LYS A 283 -14.20 11.53 -2.64
N GLU A 284 -14.09 11.14 -3.87
CA GLU A 284 -13.69 12.02 -4.95
C GLU A 284 -14.97 12.69 -5.53
N ARG A 285 -15.31 13.90 -5.17
CA ARG A 285 -14.82 14.78 -4.11
C ARG A 285 -15.98 15.61 -3.55
N TYR A 286 -15.81 16.22 -2.40
CA TYR A 286 -16.71 17.28 -1.95
C TYR A 286 -16.37 18.57 -2.70
N LYS A 287 -17.35 19.10 -3.46
CA LYS A 287 -17.11 20.21 -4.41
C LYS A 287 -17.07 21.57 -3.76
N THR A 288 -17.71 21.71 -2.59
CA THR A 288 -17.81 22.98 -1.86
C THR A 288 -17.65 22.79 -0.35
N GLN A 289 -17.23 23.83 0.33
CA GLN A 289 -17.21 23.92 1.79
C GLN A 289 -18.56 23.53 2.41
N GLN A 290 -19.65 24.01 1.83
CA GLN A 290 -21.01 23.73 2.32
C GLN A 290 -21.33 22.24 2.23
N GLN A 291 -21.04 21.59 1.10
CA GLN A 291 -21.25 20.16 0.91
C GLN A 291 -20.49 19.35 1.94
N LEU A 292 -19.20 19.65 2.16
CA LEU A 292 -18.37 18.97 3.15
C LEU A 292 -18.95 19.10 4.56
N LEU A 293 -19.33 20.31 4.97
CA LEU A 293 -19.91 20.55 6.28
C LEU A 293 -21.28 19.89 6.45
N ASP A 294 -22.11 19.84 5.42
CA ASP A 294 -23.42 19.17 5.48
C ASP A 294 -23.28 17.66 5.66
N VAL A 295 -22.33 17.04 4.97
CA VAL A 295 -21.98 15.64 5.19
C VAL A 295 -21.49 15.41 6.62
N ALA A 296 -20.59 16.23 7.12
CA ALA A 296 -20.05 16.12 8.48
C ALA A 296 -21.17 16.27 9.54
N ARG A 297 -22.04 17.27 9.40
CA ARG A 297 -23.20 17.47 10.31
C ARG A 297 -24.15 16.28 10.27
N ARG A 298 -24.37 15.70 9.08
CA ARG A 298 -25.26 14.56 8.93
C ARG A 298 -24.73 13.31 9.61
N PHE A 299 -23.42 13.05 9.56
CA PHE A 299 -22.81 11.96 10.33
C PHE A 299 -23.12 12.07 11.83
N ARG A 300 -22.99 13.27 12.42
CA ARG A 300 -23.32 13.50 13.83
C ARG A 300 -24.83 13.40 14.10
N ALA A 301 -25.68 13.94 13.24
CA ALA A 301 -27.14 13.83 13.38
C ALA A 301 -27.63 12.38 13.34
N GLU A 302 -27.02 11.54 12.51
CA GLU A 302 -27.31 10.11 12.38
C GLU A 302 -26.58 9.25 13.42
N ARG A 303 -25.73 9.85 14.26
CA ARG A 303 -24.87 9.17 15.25
C ARG A 303 -24.03 8.03 14.65
N PHE A 304 -23.61 8.23 13.41
CA PHE A 304 -22.70 7.30 12.77
C PHE A 304 -21.26 7.65 13.13
N PRO A 305 -20.44 6.68 13.62
CA PRO A 305 -19.08 6.94 14.04
C PRO A 305 -18.22 7.53 12.92
N LEU A 306 -17.52 8.64 13.21
CA LEU A 306 -16.60 9.28 12.27
C LEU A 306 -15.60 10.16 13.02
N ASP A 307 -14.31 10.04 12.74
CA ASP A 307 -13.27 10.92 13.28
C ASP A 307 -12.75 11.92 12.27
N THR A 308 -12.58 11.52 11.00
CA THR A 308 -11.94 12.36 10.00
C THR A 308 -12.78 12.44 8.72
N ILE A 309 -13.05 13.65 8.26
CA ILE A 309 -13.56 13.89 6.92
C ILE A 309 -12.40 14.31 6.02
N VAL A 310 -12.46 13.92 4.74
CA VAL A 310 -11.35 14.16 3.81
C VAL A 310 -11.81 15.08 2.69
N GLN A 311 -11.08 16.20 2.49
CA GLN A 311 -11.19 17.02 1.30
C GLN A 311 -10.17 16.54 0.28
N ASP A 312 -10.68 15.98 -0.79
CA ASP A 312 -9.89 15.52 -1.93
C ASP A 312 -9.57 16.69 -2.88
N TRP A 313 -8.88 16.40 -3.99
CA TRP A 313 -8.34 17.33 -4.96
C TRP A 313 -9.35 18.36 -5.50
N GLN A 314 -8.88 19.35 -6.29
CA GLN A 314 -9.65 20.48 -6.87
C GLN A 314 -10.25 21.46 -5.84
N TYR A 315 -9.89 21.43 -4.56
CA TYR A 315 -10.27 22.54 -3.66
C TYR A 315 -9.57 23.85 -4.04
N TRP A 316 -8.50 23.79 -4.81
CA TRP A 316 -7.70 24.91 -5.31
C TRP A 316 -8.29 25.60 -6.55
N GLY A 317 -9.02 24.88 -7.41
CA GLY A 317 -9.53 25.41 -8.69
C GLY A 317 -9.96 24.29 -9.64
N GLY A 318 -9.98 24.56 -10.93
CA GLY A 318 -10.24 23.56 -11.97
C GLY A 318 -9.01 22.77 -12.38
N ASP A 319 -9.23 21.74 -13.22
CA ASP A 319 -8.17 20.84 -13.68
C ASP A 319 -7.20 21.55 -14.64
N LYS A 320 -7.70 22.48 -15.43
CA LYS A 320 -6.97 23.11 -16.56
C LYS A 320 -6.50 24.55 -16.29
N ASP A 321 -6.74 25.09 -15.11
CA ASP A 321 -6.52 26.51 -14.83
C ASP A 321 -5.12 26.86 -14.30
N GLY A 322 -4.24 25.88 -14.12
CA GLY A 322 -2.88 26.10 -13.63
C GLY A 322 -2.75 26.36 -12.14
N THR A 323 -3.82 26.22 -11.36
CA THR A 323 -3.81 26.36 -9.88
C THR A 323 -3.55 25.04 -9.15
N TRP A 324 -3.31 23.97 -9.86
CA TRP A 324 -3.15 22.60 -9.37
C TRP A 324 -2.22 22.53 -8.15
N SER A 325 -2.76 21.97 -7.05
CA SER A 325 -2.02 21.74 -5.80
C SER A 325 -1.17 22.93 -5.31
N GLY A 326 -1.68 24.16 -5.53
CA GLY A 326 -1.00 25.39 -5.08
C GLY A 326 -1.07 25.64 -3.58
N MET A 327 -1.64 24.74 -2.80
CA MET A 327 -1.92 24.86 -1.36
C MET A 327 -2.81 26.06 -1.04
N THR A 328 -3.71 26.40 -1.96
CA THR A 328 -4.64 27.53 -1.87
C THR A 328 -6.07 27.04 -2.06
N TRP A 329 -7.03 27.75 -1.53
CA TRP A 329 -8.45 27.42 -1.61
C TRP A 329 -9.16 28.31 -2.62
N ASN A 330 -10.00 27.72 -3.45
CA ASN A 330 -10.84 28.48 -4.36
C ASN A 330 -11.90 29.27 -3.55
N ALA A 331 -11.85 30.60 -3.60
CA ALA A 331 -12.65 31.46 -2.73
C ALA A 331 -14.17 31.39 -2.98
N GLU A 332 -14.58 31.00 -4.19
CA GLU A 332 -16.01 30.83 -4.52
C GLU A 332 -16.59 29.57 -3.86
N ARG A 333 -15.85 28.47 -3.92
CA ARG A 333 -16.31 27.17 -3.42
C ARG A 333 -15.96 26.91 -1.95
N PHE A 334 -14.90 27.50 -1.47
CA PHE A 334 -14.41 27.42 -0.11
C PHE A 334 -14.12 28.84 0.42
N PRO A 335 -15.17 29.64 0.70
CA PRO A 335 -15.02 31.05 1.04
C PRO A 335 -14.35 31.30 2.40
N ASP A 336 -14.44 30.35 3.33
CA ASP A 336 -13.84 30.44 4.67
C ASP A 336 -13.28 29.09 5.12
N PRO A 337 -12.12 28.68 4.62
CA PRO A 337 -11.53 27.39 4.99
C PRO A 337 -11.18 27.29 6.48
N ARG A 338 -10.76 28.39 7.12
CA ARG A 338 -10.47 28.42 8.56
C ARG A 338 -11.73 28.21 9.39
N GLY A 339 -12.82 28.93 9.07
CA GLY A 339 -14.12 28.73 9.72
C GLY A 339 -14.70 27.34 9.49
N MET A 340 -14.43 26.74 8.32
CA MET A 340 -14.78 25.34 8.05
C MET A 340 -14.06 24.40 9.02
N VAL A 341 -12.74 24.53 9.18
CA VAL A 341 -11.94 23.72 10.10
C VAL A 341 -12.36 23.97 11.55
N ASP A 342 -12.57 25.23 11.94
CA ASP A 342 -13.07 25.57 13.28
C ASP A 342 -14.44 24.92 13.59
N THR A 343 -15.32 24.87 12.60
CA THR A 343 -16.63 24.19 12.71
C THR A 343 -16.46 22.70 12.91
N LEU A 344 -15.60 22.06 12.10
CA LEU A 344 -15.29 20.63 12.24
C LEU A 344 -14.74 20.31 13.63
N HIS A 345 -13.75 21.09 14.10
CA HIS A 345 -13.09 20.83 15.39
C HIS A 345 -13.99 21.11 16.59
N ARG A 346 -14.63 22.30 16.64
CA ARG A 346 -15.28 22.79 17.88
C ARG A 346 -16.74 22.41 18.00
N GLN A 347 -17.43 22.21 16.88
CA GLN A 347 -18.86 21.88 16.89
C GLN A 347 -19.13 20.41 16.60
N LEU A 348 -18.25 19.76 15.81
CA LEU A 348 -18.46 18.42 15.32
C LEU A 348 -17.44 17.41 15.85
N ASP A 349 -16.43 17.82 16.67
CA ASP A 349 -15.36 16.96 17.17
C ASP A 349 -14.78 16.07 16.03
N MET A 350 -14.46 16.67 14.89
CA MET A 350 -14.04 15.99 13.69
C MET A 350 -12.75 16.60 13.13
N LYS A 351 -11.85 15.77 12.64
CA LYS A 351 -10.59 16.16 12.00
C LYS A 351 -10.76 16.34 10.50
N LEU A 352 -9.88 17.15 9.90
CA LEU A 352 -9.82 17.35 8.46
C LEU A 352 -8.51 16.82 7.89
N MET A 353 -8.60 15.95 6.88
CA MET A 353 -7.50 15.54 6.01
C MET A 353 -7.66 16.21 4.65
N VAL A 354 -6.55 16.66 4.04
CA VAL A 354 -6.56 17.34 2.74
C VAL A 354 -5.59 16.68 1.78
N SER A 355 -6.03 16.48 0.53
CA SER A 355 -5.21 15.92 -0.56
C SER A 355 -4.22 16.99 -1.07
N ILE A 356 -2.96 16.58 -1.26
CA ILE A 356 -1.89 17.37 -1.88
C ILE A 356 -1.14 16.53 -2.89
N TRP A 357 -0.61 17.19 -3.93
CA TRP A 357 0.12 16.53 -5.00
C TRP A 357 1.54 17.08 -5.14
N PRO A 358 2.50 16.26 -5.62
CA PRO A 358 3.85 16.75 -5.95
C PRO A 358 3.86 17.58 -7.25
N SER A 359 2.85 17.41 -8.09
CA SER A 359 2.61 18.25 -9.27
C SER A 359 2.08 19.60 -8.84
N VAL A 360 2.69 20.70 -9.31
CA VAL A 360 2.35 22.07 -8.92
C VAL A 360 2.01 22.90 -10.16
N GLY A 361 0.86 23.53 -10.15
CA GLY A 361 0.34 24.32 -11.27
C GLY A 361 1.15 25.59 -11.54
N ASP A 362 1.36 25.90 -12.82
CA ASP A 362 2.26 26.98 -13.30
C ASP A 362 1.85 28.39 -12.80
N ASP A 363 0.55 28.61 -12.50
CA ASP A 363 0.04 29.92 -12.08
C ASP A 363 0.18 30.14 -10.57
N THR A 364 0.60 29.15 -9.79
CA THR A 364 0.70 29.23 -8.34
C THR A 364 1.94 29.99 -7.85
N VAL A 365 1.87 30.57 -6.65
CA VAL A 365 3.02 31.22 -6.01
C VAL A 365 4.09 30.17 -5.69
N LEU A 366 3.69 28.98 -5.28
CA LEU A 366 4.57 27.84 -5.03
C LEU A 366 5.39 27.49 -6.28
N ALA A 367 4.76 27.40 -7.45
CA ALA A 367 5.43 27.11 -8.70
C ALA A 367 6.48 28.16 -9.05
N LYS A 368 6.13 29.45 -8.93
CA LYS A 368 7.02 30.58 -9.23
C LYS A 368 8.26 30.57 -8.32
N GLU A 369 8.09 30.22 -7.04
CA GLU A 369 9.22 30.13 -6.09
C GLU A 369 10.13 28.94 -6.42
N LEU A 370 9.57 27.80 -6.77
CA LEU A 370 10.32 26.61 -7.20
C LEU A 370 11.06 26.88 -8.53
N ASP A 371 10.40 27.49 -9.52
CA ASP A 371 10.98 27.79 -10.82
C ASP A 371 12.16 28.80 -10.73
N ALA A 372 12.05 29.77 -9.83
CA ALA A 372 13.13 30.72 -9.57
C ALA A 372 14.44 30.03 -9.11
N GLN A 373 14.37 28.79 -8.63
CA GLN A 373 15.48 27.95 -8.22
C GLN A 373 15.72 26.76 -9.17
N GLY A 374 14.96 26.64 -10.26
CA GLY A 374 15.05 25.52 -11.19
C GLY A 374 14.63 24.17 -10.57
N LEU A 375 13.69 24.17 -9.65
CA LEU A 375 13.29 23.04 -8.83
C LEU A 375 11.99 22.36 -9.26
N ARG A 376 11.58 22.50 -10.54
CA ARG A 376 10.53 21.72 -11.16
C ARG A 376 11.01 21.08 -12.46
N PHE A 377 10.54 19.84 -12.72
CA PHE A 377 10.91 19.11 -13.94
C PHE A 377 10.16 19.62 -15.17
N GLY A 378 10.69 19.31 -16.38
CA GLY A 378 10.11 19.79 -17.64
C GLY A 378 8.75 19.17 -18.02
N PRO A 379 8.56 17.85 -17.92
CA PRO A 379 7.33 17.17 -18.29
C PRO A 379 6.11 17.68 -17.51
N LYS A 380 4.98 17.82 -18.22
CA LYS A 380 3.73 18.31 -17.66
C LYS A 380 2.82 17.17 -17.25
N HIS A 381 2.08 17.39 -16.18
CA HIS A 381 1.08 16.45 -15.67
C HIS A 381 -0.08 16.30 -16.67
N TRP A 382 -0.47 15.09 -16.93
CA TRP A 382 -1.41 14.72 -17.98
C TRP A 382 -2.83 15.31 -17.84
N ILE A 383 -3.36 15.40 -16.61
CA ILE A 383 -4.69 16.00 -16.39
C ILE A 383 -4.63 17.51 -16.61
N SER A 384 -3.73 18.18 -15.88
CA SER A 384 -3.65 19.64 -15.86
C SER A 384 -3.09 20.21 -17.16
N GLY A 385 -2.04 19.61 -17.73
CA GLY A 385 -1.26 20.20 -18.82
C GLY A 385 -0.53 21.49 -18.43
N LYS A 386 -0.74 21.98 -17.22
CA LYS A 386 -0.13 23.21 -16.66
C LYS A 386 0.53 22.97 -15.30
N ALA A 387 0.59 21.75 -14.83
CA ALA A 387 1.29 21.41 -13.60
C ALA A 387 2.57 20.63 -13.91
N ARG A 388 3.59 20.77 -13.07
CA ARG A 388 4.87 20.08 -13.17
C ARG A 388 5.32 19.60 -11.79
N ILE A 389 5.97 18.45 -11.75
CA ILE A 389 6.46 17.84 -10.51
C ILE A 389 7.66 18.63 -9.99
N TYR A 390 7.70 18.87 -8.68
CA TYR A 390 8.83 19.52 -8.03
C TYR A 390 9.96 18.53 -7.71
N ASP A 391 11.20 19.02 -7.64
CA ASP A 391 12.35 18.20 -7.25
C ASP A 391 12.40 17.99 -5.72
N ALA A 392 11.77 16.90 -5.26
CA ALA A 392 11.78 16.51 -3.85
C ALA A 392 13.15 16.00 -3.37
N PHE A 393 14.08 15.64 -4.28
CA PHE A 393 15.45 15.25 -3.91
C PHE A 393 16.26 16.46 -3.44
N SER A 394 15.91 17.66 -3.88
CA SER A 394 16.48 18.91 -3.37
C SER A 394 15.98 19.23 -1.96
N ALA A 395 16.90 19.50 -1.03
CA ALA A 395 16.53 19.98 0.30
C ALA A 395 15.75 21.31 0.23
N GLU A 396 16.17 22.20 -0.70
CA GLU A 396 15.50 23.47 -0.92
C GLU A 396 14.11 23.29 -1.53
N GLY A 397 13.95 22.35 -2.48
CA GLY A 397 12.66 21.99 -3.05
C GLY A 397 11.67 21.53 -1.96
N ARG A 398 12.12 20.64 -1.06
CA ARG A 398 11.31 20.20 0.09
C ARG A 398 10.95 21.34 1.03
N ARG A 399 11.92 22.25 1.30
CA ARG A 399 11.71 23.41 2.18
C ARG A 399 10.64 24.35 1.60
N ILE A 400 10.75 24.70 0.31
CA ILE A 400 9.78 25.56 -0.37
C ILE A 400 8.40 24.90 -0.39
N TYR A 401 8.32 23.64 -0.80
CA TYR A 401 7.05 22.89 -0.86
C TYR A 401 6.37 22.86 0.52
N PHE A 402 7.11 22.49 1.57
CA PHE A 402 6.56 22.45 2.92
C PHE A 402 6.13 23.82 3.45
N LYS A 403 6.85 24.90 3.12
CA LYS A 403 6.47 26.25 3.50
C LYS A 403 5.02 26.56 3.04
N HIS A 404 4.68 26.24 1.80
CA HIS A 404 3.35 26.47 1.27
C HIS A 404 2.30 25.50 1.85
N VAL A 405 2.64 24.23 2.06
CA VAL A 405 1.79 23.27 2.79
C VAL A 405 1.44 23.81 4.18
N LYS A 406 2.44 24.31 4.90
CA LYS A 406 2.23 24.89 6.22
C LYS A 406 1.29 26.09 6.17
N GLN A 407 1.61 27.07 5.33
CA GLN A 407 0.86 28.34 5.26
C GLN A 407 -0.58 28.14 4.77
N GLY A 408 -0.78 27.33 3.74
CA GLY A 408 -2.08 27.15 3.10
C GLY A 408 -3.00 26.13 3.77
N LEU A 409 -2.43 25.17 4.52
CA LEU A 409 -3.19 24.06 5.08
C LEU A 409 -3.01 23.92 6.61
N LEU A 410 -1.79 23.73 7.10
CA LEU A 410 -1.58 23.44 8.53
C LEU A 410 -1.89 24.65 9.41
N ASP A 411 -1.55 25.87 9.00
CA ASP A 411 -1.80 27.09 9.78
C ASP A 411 -3.30 27.47 9.83
N ILE A 412 -4.14 26.91 8.97
CA ILE A 412 -5.60 27.03 9.09
C ILE A 412 -6.22 25.91 9.93
N GLY A 413 -5.44 24.90 10.35
CA GLY A 413 -5.86 23.86 11.27
C GLY A 413 -6.06 22.48 10.64
N VAL A 414 -5.69 22.24 9.37
CA VAL A 414 -5.72 20.90 8.76
C VAL A 414 -4.91 19.92 9.62
N ASP A 415 -5.45 18.74 9.90
CA ASP A 415 -4.88 17.76 10.85
C ASP A 415 -4.02 16.70 10.18
N ALA A 416 -4.31 16.35 8.95
CA ALA A 416 -3.65 15.25 8.23
C ALA A 416 -3.51 15.58 6.74
N LEU A 417 -2.54 14.95 6.09
CA LEU A 417 -2.29 15.15 4.67
C LEU A 417 -2.41 13.84 3.90
N TRP A 418 -2.97 13.94 2.71
CA TRP A 418 -3.00 12.86 1.73
C TRP A 418 -2.13 13.24 0.54
N MET A 419 -0.94 12.67 0.45
CA MET A 419 0.03 12.91 -0.62
C MET A 419 -0.27 11.96 -1.79
N ASP A 420 -1.07 12.43 -2.72
CA ASP A 420 -1.47 11.70 -3.91
C ASP A 420 -0.44 11.85 -5.04
N GLY A 421 -0.44 10.94 -6.03
CA GLY A 421 0.47 10.98 -7.18
C GLY A 421 1.96 10.85 -6.85
N THR A 422 2.31 10.26 -5.71
CA THR A 422 3.69 10.18 -5.23
C THR A 422 4.53 9.05 -5.85
N GLU A 423 3.95 8.21 -6.67
CA GLU A 423 4.68 7.32 -7.59
C GLU A 423 5.36 8.10 -8.74
N VAL A 424 5.13 9.40 -8.82
CA VAL A 424 5.55 10.34 -9.87
C VAL A 424 4.62 10.25 -11.08
N GLU A 425 3.35 10.51 -10.86
CA GLU A 425 2.34 10.52 -11.94
C GLU A 425 2.59 11.70 -12.90
N VAL A 426 3.06 11.40 -14.10
CA VAL A 426 3.25 12.35 -15.21
C VAL A 426 2.24 12.08 -16.30
N GLY A 427 2.18 10.85 -16.81
CA GLY A 427 1.26 10.40 -17.86
C GLY A 427 0.01 9.73 -17.33
N GLY A 428 -0.94 9.45 -18.22
CA GLY A 428 -2.25 8.87 -17.87
C GLY A 428 -2.27 7.35 -17.69
N ALA A 429 -1.19 6.64 -18.01
CA ALA A 429 -1.09 5.20 -17.89
C ALA A 429 -0.51 4.75 -16.52
N ALA A 430 -0.97 5.37 -15.45
CA ALA A 430 -0.43 5.22 -14.09
C ALA A 430 -0.53 3.79 -13.51
N HIS A 431 -1.25 2.88 -14.16
CA HIS A 431 -1.38 1.47 -13.79
C HIS A 431 -0.37 0.56 -14.51
N ASP A 432 0.24 1.02 -15.62
CA ASP A 432 1.23 0.26 -16.38
C ASP A 432 2.64 0.58 -15.89
N PRO A 433 3.39 -0.40 -15.34
CA PRO A 433 4.72 -0.13 -14.81
C PRO A 433 5.76 0.29 -15.87
N GLY A 434 5.59 -0.12 -17.14
CA GLY A 434 6.48 0.29 -18.22
C GLY A 434 6.27 1.74 -18.62
N GLU A 435 5.02 2.19 -18.68
CA GLU A 435 4.67 3.59 -18.98
C GLU A 435 5.10 4.52 -17.84
N VAL A 436 4.84 4.11 -16.58
CA VAL A 436 5.29 4.87 -15.40
C VAL A 436 6.81 5.00 -15.38
N GLU A 437 7.55 3.91 -15.66
CA GLU A 437 8.99 3.94 -15.80
C GLU A 437 9.45 4.94 -16.87
N ALA A 438 8.86 4.87 -18.06
CA ALA A 438 9.19 5.77 -19.17
C ALA A 438 8.93 7.23 -18.81
N ASP A 439 7.82 7.51 -18.15
CA ASP A 439 7.43 8.84 -17.69
C ASP A 439 8.42 9.40 -16.68
N ILE A 440 8.80 8.60 -15.67
CA ILE A 440 9.78 9.02 -14.66
C ILE A 440 11.14 9.28 -15.30
N LYS A 441 11.61 8.43 -16.20
CA LYS A 441 12.90 8.61 -16.89
C LYS A 441 12.92 9.88 -17.76
N ARG A 442 11.79 10.30 -18.34
CA ARG A 442 11.68 11.57 -19.08
C ARG A 442 11.90 12.81 -18.20
N LEU A 443 11.77 12.71 -16.86
CA LEU A 443 12.13 13.80 -15.95
C LEU A 443 13.64 14.10 -15.96
N GLY A 444 14.48 13.15 -16.37
CA GLY A 444 15.92 13.30 -16.54
C GLY A 444 16.68 13.23 -15.23
N ARG A 445 17.19 14.37 -14.75
CA ARG A 445 18.02 14.44 -13.53
C ARG A 445 17.29 15.20 -12.41
N ASN A 446 17.43 14.68 -11.20
CA ASN A 446 17.07 15.35 -9.96
C ASN A 446 18.33 15.81 -9.21
N ALA A 447 18.17 16.46 -8.07
CA ALA A 447 19.28 16.98 -7.27
C ALA A 447 20.30 15.94 -6.81
N MET A 448 19.95 14.65 -6.80
CA MET A 448 20.82 13.54 -6.40
C MET A 448 21.44 12.79 -7.60
N GLY A 449 20.89 12.93 -8.80
CA GLY A 449 21.38 12.27 -10.00
C GLY A 449 20.29 11.91 -11.01
N ASP A 450 20.56 10.90 -11.85
CA ASP A 450 19.65 10.43 -12.87
C ASP A 450 18.46 9.67 -12.26
N PHE A 451 17.25 9.88 -12.79
CA PHE A 451 16.05 9.20 -12.30
C PHE A 451 16.07 7.67 -12.48
N THR A 452 16.84 7.15 -13.42
CA THR A 452 17.05 5.70 -13.54
C THR A 452 17.57 5.10 -12.23
N ARG A 453 18.44 5.83 -11.52
CA ARG A 453 18.99 5.41 -10.21
C ARG A 453 17.99 5.56 -9.06
N TYR A 454 17.05 6.49 -9.15
CA TYR A 454 16.13 6.88 -8.07
C TYR A 454 14.66 6.67 -8.42
N LEU A 455 14.38 5.77 -9.35
CA LEU A 455 13.04 5.54 -9.95
C LEU A 455 11.93 5.35 -8.91
N ASN A 456 12.19 4.56 -7.87
CA ASN A 456 11.17 4.08 -6.94
C ASN A 456 11.05 4.89 -5.64
N VAL A 457 11.90 5.91 -5.40
CA VAL A 457 12.04 6.49 -4.05
C VAL A 457 11.52 7.91 -3.90
N TYR A 458 10.84 8.43 -4.89
CA TYR A 458 10.30 9.79 -4.83
C TYR A 458 9.36 9.99 -3.63
N SER A 459 8.45 9.03 -3.40
CA SER A 459 7.52 9.06 -2.27
C SER A 459 8.24 9.17 -0.93
N LEU A 460 9.33 8.40 -0.73
CA LEU A 460 10.13 8.46 0.50
C LEU A 460 10.69 9.87 0.76
N VAL A 461 11.25 10.52 -0.28
CA VAL A 461 11.93 11.82 -0.09
C VAL A 461 10.95 12.98 0.04
N THR A 462 9.82 12.96 -0.69
CA THR A 462 8.80 14.00 -0.55
C THR A 462 8.09 13.90 0.81
N THR A 463 7.76 12.70 1.25
CA THR A 463 7.16 12.44 2.58
C THR A 463 8.11 12.84 3.70
N ARG A 464 9.42 12.57 3.56
CA ARG A 464 10.43 13.05 4.52
C ARG A 464 10.36 14.55 4.72
N GLY A 465 10.32 15.34 3.63
CA GLY A 465 10.27 16.80 3.71
C GLY A 465 9.03 17.30 4.44
N VAL A 466 7.88 16.71 4.17
CA VAL A 466 6.61 17.07 4.83
C VAL A 466 6.64 16.69 6.32
N TYR A 467 7.12 15.49 6.66
CA TYR A 467 7.24 15.03 8.05
C TYR A 467 8.21 15.89 8.87
N GLU A 468 9.44 16.08 8.38
CA GLU A 468 10.46 16.87 9.07
C GLU A 468 9.99 18.32 9.31
N GLY A 469 9.31 18.91 8.31
CA GLY A 469 8.73 20.22 8.43
C GLY A 469 7.61 20.31 9.47
N GLN A 470 6.70 19.36 9.51
CA GLN A 470 5.64 19.31 10.51
C GLN A 470 6.21 19.12 11.93
N ARG A 471 7.18 18.20 12.08
CA ARG A 471 7.86 17.98 13.38
C ARG A 471 8.58 19.23 13.90
N ALA A 472 9.19 20.00 13.00
CA ALA A 472 9.84 21.27 13.37
C ALA A 472 8.85 22.38 13.73
N SER A 473 7.60 22.30 13.25
CA SER A 473 6.59 23.36 13.39
C SER A 473 5.63 23.12 14.56
N SER A 474 5.43 21.88 15.00
CA SER A 474 4.38 21.51 15.94
C SER A 474 4.71 20.22 16.70
N ASP A 475 4.19 20.12 17.93
CA ASP A 475 4.24 18.88 18.73
C ASP A 475 3.07 17.91 18.39
N LYS A 476 2.15 18.30 17.49
CA LYS A 476 1.08 17.43 17.01
C LYS A 476 1.64 16.25 16.24
N ARG A 477 1.05 15.06 16.41
CA ARG A 477 1.41 13.88 15.62
C ARG A 477 1.06 14.07 14.17
N VAL A 478 2.00 13.66 13.33
CA VAL A 478 1.84 13.65 11.88
C VAL A 478 1.06 12.40 11.47
N PHE A 479 0.18 12.55 10.50
CA PHE A 479 -0.46 11.45 9.77
C PHE A 479 -0.45 11.79 8.28
N THR A 480 0.17 10.92 7.49
CA THR A 480 0.27 11.10 6.04
C THR A 480 -0.15 9.82 5.31
N LEU A 481 -1.12 9.93 4.41
CA LEU A 481 -1.48 8.89 3.45
C LEU A 481 -0.71 9.13 2.15
N THR A 482 -0.16 8.07 1.53
CA THR A 482 0.60 8.19 0.28
C THR A 482 0.17 7.13 -0.73
N ARG A 483 0.12 7.46 -2.05
CA ARG A 483 -0.26 6.48 -3.08
C ARG A 483 0.85 5.46 -3.36
N SER A 484 2.09 5.78 -3.10
CA SER A 484 3.20 4.86 -3.17
C SER A 484 4.02 4.86 -1.90
N GLY A 485 4.98 3.94 -1.79
CA GLY A 485 5.80 3.81 -0.61
C GLY A 485 7.18 3.23 -0.93
N TRP A 486 8.08 3.33 0.04
CA TRP A 486 9.37 2.68 -0.01
C TRP A 486 9.80 2.20 1.38
N ALA A 487 10.78 1.30 1.43
CA ALA A 487 11.35 0.85 2.70
C ALA A 487 11.81 2.05 3.54
N GLY A 488 11.49 2.05 4.82
CA GLY A 488 11.83 3.13 5.75
C GLY A 488 10.84 4.31 5.78
N GLN A 489 9.85 4.37 4.88
CA GLN A 489 8.89 5.49 4.84
C GLN A 489 7.99 5.53 6.09
N GLN A 490 7.76 4.39 6.74
CA GLN A 490 6.98 4.32 7.98
C GLN A 490 7.51 5.26 9.09
N ARG A 491 8.83 5.56 9.13
CA ARG A 491 9.41 6.46 10.13
C ARG A 491 8.99 7.91 9.96
N TYR A 492 8.44 8.26 8.81
CA TYR A 492 7.92 9.59 8.49
C TYR A 492 6.39 9.69 8.69
N ALA A 493 5.84 8.87 9.58
CA ALA A 493 4.40 8.81 9.87
C ALA A 493 3.54 8.68 8.61
N ALA A 494 4.00 7.89 7.65
CA ALA A 494 3.34 7.66 6.38
C ALA A 494 2.94 6.20 6.20
N LEU A 495 1.83 6.01 5.48
CA LEU A 495 1.31 4.70 5.09
C LEU A 495 0.80 4.75 3.65
N PRO A 496 0.97 3.67 2.87
CA PRO A 496 0.37 3.58 1.54
C PRO A 496 -1.09 3.09 1.60
N TRP A 497 -1.84 3.40 0.54
CA TRP A 497 -3.08 2.71 0.22
C TRP A 497 -2.95 1.96 -1.10
N SER A 498 -3.96 1.18 -1.44
CA SER A 498 -3.93 0.26 -2.58
C SER A 498 -4.17 0.91 -3.95
N GLY A 499 -4.29 2.24 -4.01
CA GLY A 499 -4.54 2.98 -5.25
C GLY A 499 -5.99 2.87 -5.75
N ASP A 500 -6.21 3.29 -7.00
CA ASP A 500 -7.52 3.50 -7.60
C ASP A 500 -8.06 2.21 -8.22
N THR A 501 -8.53 1.29 -7.39
CA THR A 501 -8.97 -0.04 -7.81
C THR A 501 -10.45 -0.10 -8.19
N THR A 502 -10.82 -0.99 -9.11
CA THR A 502 -12.22 -1.21 -9.49
C THR A 502 -12.95 -2.09 -8.47
N ALA A 503 -14.20 -1.74 -8.15
CA ALA A 503 -15.06 -2.49 -7.25
C ALA A 503 -15.44 -3.84 -7.85
N SER A 504 -14.87 -4.92 -7.32
CA SER A 504 -15.23 -6.31 -7.64
C SER A 504 -14.88 -7.25 -6.48
N TRP A 505 -15.44 -8.44 -6.46
CA TRP A 505 -15.08 -9.46 -5.47
C TRP A 505 -13.63 -9.93 -5.63
N ALA A 506 -13.14 -10.02 -6.87
CA ALA A 506 -11.75 -10.35 -7.15
C ALA A 506 -10.79 -9.29 -6.60
N THR A 507 -11.11 -8.01 -6.79
CA THR A 507 -10.34 -6.91 -6.23
C THR A 507 -10.35 -6.94 -4.70
N LEU A 508 -11.51 -7.13 -4.06
CA LEU A 508 -11.59 -7.28 -2.61
C LEU A 508 -10.65 -8.37 -2.10
N ARG A 509 -10.60 -9.52 -2.77
CA ARG A 509 -9.70 -10.62 -2.42
C ARG A 509 -8.23 -10.23 -2.62
N ALA A 510 -7.89 -9.60 -3.74
CA ALA A 510 -6.54 -9.13 -4.03
C ALA A 510 -6.05 -8.09 -2.99
N GLN A 511 -6.94 -7.23 -2.50
CA GLN A 511 -6.62 -6.24 -1.46
C GLN A 511 -6.21 -6.90 -0.13
N ILE A 512 -6.77 -8.07 0.22
CA ILE A 512 -6.37 -8.78 1.45
C ILE A 512 -4.92 -9.23 1.32
N ALA A 513 -4.58 -9.97 0.27
CA ALA A 513 -3.22 -10.44 0.02
C ALA A 513 -2.21 -9.29 -0.08
N GLY A 514 -2.59 -8.19 -0.78
CA GLY A 514 -1.76 -6.99 -0.90
C GLY A 514 -1.43 -6.35 0.45
N GLY A 515 -2.45 -6.10 1.29
CA GLY A 515 -2.25 -5.53 2.62
C GLY A 515 -1.42 -6.42 3.55
N LEU A 516 -1.57 -7.75 3.46
CA LEU A 516 -0.75 -8.70 4.22
C LEU A 516 0.72 -8.64 3.80
N ASN A 517 1.00 -8.57 2.50
CA ASN A 517 2.37 -8.49 1.99
C ASN A 517 3.03 -7.14 2.30
N VAL A 518 2.28 -6.03 2.28
CA VAL A 518 2.78 -4.73 2.77
C VAL A 518 3.22 -4.83 4.23
N GLY A 519 2.41 -5.47 5.09
CA GLY A 519 2.78 -5.73 6.48
C GLY A 519 4.06 -6.55 6.60
N MET A 520 4.16 -7.65 5.86
CA MET A 520 5.34 -8.53 5.86
C MET A 520 6.56 -7.92 5.14
N ALA A 521 6.37 -6.84 4.37
CA ALA A 521 7.45 -6.01 3.86
C ALA A 521 7.90 -4.92 4.84
N GLY A 522 7.46 -4.96 6.10
CA GLY A 522 7.92 -4.10 7.19
C GLY A 522 7.14 -2.80 7.36
N SER A 523 6.07 -2.55 6.59
CA SER A 523 5.17 -1.41 6.82
C SER A 523 4.02 -1.82 7.76
N PRO A 524 3.96 -1.30 9.01
CA PRO A 524 2.95 -1.75 9.98
C PRO A 524 1.56 -1.20 9.70
N TYR A 525 1.44 -0.19 8.83
CA TYR A 525 0.20 0.50 8.53
C TYR A 525 -0.10 0.47 7.04
N TRP A 526 -1.36 0.29 6.72
CA TRP A 526 -1.90 0.22 5.37
C TRP A 526 -3.40 0.51 5.39
N THR A 527 -3.94 0.95 4.26
CA THR A 527 -5.37 1.11 4.03
C THR A 527 -5.72 0.82 2.57
N GLN A 528 -6.98 0.93 2.24
CA GLN A 528 -7.52 0.73 0.90
C GLN A 528 -8.80 1.55 0.71
N ASP A 529 -9.32 1.61 -0.51
CA ASP A 529 -10.58 2.27 -0.84
C ASP A 529 -11.75 1.33 -0.62
N THR A 530 -12.38 1.44 0.56
CA THR A 530 -13.49 0.56 0.93
C THR A 530 -14.67 0.73 -0.02
N GLY A 531 -15.02 -0.36 -0.71
CA GLY A 531 -16.05 -0.40 -1.74
C GLY A 531 -15.52 -0.28 -3.17
N GLY A 532 -14.18 -0.18 -3.33
CA GLY A 532 -13.47 0.05 -4.58
C GLY A 532 -13.52 1.51 -5.02
N PHE A 533 -12.45 2.03 -5.62
CA PHE A 533 -12.41 3.43 -6.09
C PHE A 533 -13.40 3.61 -7.25
N PHE A 534 -13.27 2.83 -8.34
CA PHE A 534 -14.19 2.87 -9.47
C PHE A 534 -15.35 1.88 -9.29
N VAL A 535 -16.58 2.35 -9.33
CA VAL A 535 -17.79 1.51 -9.28
C VAL A 535 -18.41 1.41 -10.66
N ARG A 536 -18.22 0.26 -11.33
CA ARG A 536 -18.72 -0.02 -12.68
C ARG A 536 -20.04 -0.79 -12.71
N HIS A 537 -20.66 -1.02 -11.55
CA HIS A 537 -21.95 -1.69 -11.44
C HIS A 537 -23.07 -0.80 -12.00
N ALA A 538 -23.86 -1.31 -12.92
CA ALA A 538 -24.97 -0.57 -13.53
C ALA A 538 -25.91 -0.02 -12.47
N GLY A 539 -26.21 1.27 -12.49
CA GLY A 539 -27.02 1.95 -11.48
C GLY A 539 -26.24 2.41 -10.24
N GLY A 540 -24.92 2.18 -10.19
CA GLY A 540 -24.04 2.70 -9.14
C GLY A 540 -24.49 2.31 -7.73
N GLU A 541 -24.64 3.28 -6.83
CA GLU A 541 -25.07 3.08 -5.43
C GLU A 541 -26.46 2.46 -5.28
N ARG A 542 -27.28 2.45 -6.32
CA ARG A 542 -28.60 1.78 -6.33
C ARG A 542 -28.52 0.30 -6.68
N ASN A 543 -27.37 -0.17 -7.18
CA ASN A 543 -27.17 -1.57 -7.53
C ASN A 543 -27.09 -2.46 -6.27
N PRO A 544 -27.98 -3.43 -6.06
CA PRO A 544 -27.97 -4.25 -4.85
C PRO A 544 -26.75 -5.15 -4.75
N ALA A 545 -26.16 -5.59 -5.87
CA ALA A 545 -24.94 -6.40 -5.87
C ALA A 545 -23.74 -5.59 -5.40
N TRP A 546 -23.61 -4.31 -5.83
CA TRP A 546 -22.57 -3.43 -5.29
C TRP A 546 -22.81 -3.12 -3.80
N ARG A 547 -24.05 -2.93 -3.37
CA ARG A 547 -24.37 -2.71 -1.95
C ARG A 547 -23.92 -3.88 -1.06
N GLU A 548 -24.14 -5.13 -1.52
CA GLU A 548 -23.62 -6.32 -0.83
C GLU A 548 -22.08 -6.26 -0.78
N LEU A 549 -21.42 -6.07 -1.91
CA LEU A 549 -19.97 -5.95 -1.99
C LEU A 549 -19.45 -4.86 -1.06
N TYR A 550 -20.07 -3.68 -1.06
CA TYR A 550 -19.69 -2.55 -0.22
C TYR A 550 -19.83 -2.88 1.28
N ALA A 551 -20.93 -3.53 1.69
CA ALA A 551 -21.11 -3.97 3.08
C ALA A 551 -20.05 -4.98 3.50
N ARG A 552 -19.73 -5.97 2.65
CA ARG A 552 -18.68 -6.98 2.90
C ARG A 552 -17.28 -6.36 2.91
N TRP A 553 -17.02 -5.41 2.02
CA TRP A 553 -15.76 -4.69 2.00
C TRP A 553 -15.54 -3.83 3.26
N ASN A 554 -16.61 -3.22 3.79
CA ASN A 554 -16.57 -2.53 5.09
C ASN A 554 -16.19 -3.47 6.23
N GLN A 555 -16.70 -4.70 6.24
CA GLN A 555 -16.33 -5.71 7.24
C GLN A 555 -14.84 -6.06 7.20
N PHE A 556 -14.23 -6.03 6.02
CA PHE A 556 -12.76 -6.08 5.88
C PHE A 556 -12.11 -4.79 6.37
N GLY A 557 -12.61 -3.64 5.96
CA GLY A 557 -12.05 -2.32 6.27
C GLY A 557 -11.86 -2.06 7.76
N ILE A 558 -12.78 -2.52 8.62
CA ILE A 558 -12.66 -2.34 10.08
C ILE A 558 -11.50 -3.13 10.70
N PHE A 559 -10.94 -4.12 10.00
CA PHE A 559 -9.75 -4.88 10.38
C PHE A 559 -8.50 -4.51 9.56
N ASN A 560 -8.55 -3.40 8.83
CA ASN A 560 -7.33 -2.77 8.32
C ASN A 560 -6.69 -1.93 9.43
N PRO A 561 -5.37 -1.72 9.42
CA PRO A 561 -4.72 -0.81 10.36
C PRO A 561 -5.38 0.56 10.40
N ILE A 562 -5.69 1.12 9.24
CA ILE A 562 -6.47 2.37 9.09
C ILE A 562 -7.77 2.05 8.35
N TYR A 563 -8.90 2.53 8.88
CA TYR A 563 -10.23 2.33 8.32
C TYR A 563 -10.67 3.56 7.54
N ARG A 564 -10.77 3.42 6.21
CA ARG A 564 -11.10 4.51 5.29
C ARG A 564 -12.15 4.06 4.29
N ILE A 565 -13.18 4.88 4.09
CA ILE A 565 -14.15 4.78 2.99
C ILE A 565 -13.76 5.84 1.96
N HIS A 566 -13.55 5.44 0.71
CA HIS A 566 -13.21 6.34 -0.38
C HIS A 566 -13.59 5.76 -1.74
N GLY A 567 -13.72 6.62 -2.73
CA GLY A 567 -13.84 6.32 -4.16
C GLY A 567 -14.62 7.37 -4.92
N THR A 568 -14.69 7.19 -6.24
CA THR A 568 -15.42 8.04 -7.19
C THR A 568 -16.73 7.39 -7.66
N ASP A 569 -17.39 8.01 -8.61
CA ASP A 569 -18.57 7.56 -9.37
C ASP A 569 -19.88 7.50 -8.58
N VAL A 570 -19.87 7.11 -7.31
CA VAL A 570 -21.09 6.86 -6.54
C VAL A 570 -21.04 7.51 -5.16
N GLU A 571 -22.21 7.86 -4.65
CA GLU A 571 -22.40 8.29 -3.28
C GLU A 571 -22.29 7.07 -2.36
N ARG A 572 -21.48 7.17 -1.29
CA ARG A 572 -21.18 6.03 -0.41
C ARG A 572 -21.24 6.32 1.09
N GLU A 573 -21.70 7.51 1.46
CA GLU A 573 -21.94 7.86 2.85
C GLU A 573 -22.97 6.89 3.47
N PRO A 574 -22.61 6.18 4.55
CA PRO A 574 -23.44 5.07 5.07
C PRO A 574 -24.90 5.44 5.38
N TYR A 575 -25.15 6.66 5.82
CA TYR A 575 -26.50 7.12 6.18
C TYR A 575 -27.46 7.18 4.97
N LEU A 576 -26.94 7.23 3.74
CA LEU A 576 -27.76 7.22 2.52
C LEU A 576 -28.55 5.91 2.36
N PHE A 577 -28.03 4.82 2.91
CA PHE A 577 -28.68 3.50 2.86
C PHE A 577 -29.73 3.31 3.95
N LYS A 578 -29.87 4.24 4.92
CA LYS A 578 -30.81 4.08 6.05
C LYS A 578 -32.25 3.83 5.60
N SER A 579 -32.70 4.53 4.57
CA SER A 579 -34.05 4.39 3.99
C SER A 579 -34.09 3.52 2.75
N THR A 580 -33.00 3.45 1.96
CA THR A 580 -32.99 2.77 0.66
C THR A 580 -32.59 1.29 0.76
N ASP A 581 -31.85 0.93 1.79
CA ASP A 581 -31.41 -0.46 2.09
C ASP A 581 -31.04 -0.58 3.58
N PRO A 582 -32.04 -0.72 4.49
CA PRO A 582 -31.78 -0.77 5.93
C PRO A 582 -30.86 -1.91 6.36
N ALA A 583 -30.82 -3.03 5.62
CA ALA A 583 -29.93 -4.16 5.96
C ALA A 583 -28.45 -3.80 5.71
N VAL A 584 -28.16 -3.13 4.62
CA VAL A 584 -26.82 -2.59 4.32
C VAL A 584 -26.45 -1.54 5.37
N TYR A 585 -27.33 -0.57 5.66
CA TYR A 585 -27.07 0.44 6.68
C TYR A 585 -26.72 -0.19 8.04
N GLN A 586 -27.49 -1.16 8.49
CA GLN A 586 -27.24 -1.84 9.78
C GLN A 586 -25.89 -2.60 9.76
N SER A 587 -25.53 -3.21 8.63
CA SER A 587 -24.24 -3.85 8.47
C SER A 587 -23.09 -2.84 8.62
N LEU A 588 -23.16 -1.70 7.93
CA LEU A 588 -22.18 -0.62 7.98
C LEU A 588 -22.04 -0.03 9.39
N LEU A 589 -23.17 0.29 10.03
CA LEU A 589 -23.20 0.84 11.38
C LEU A 589 -22.60 -0.12 12.42
N LYS A 590 -22.99 -1.39 12.38
CA LYS A 590 -22.48 -2.42 13.29
C LYS A 590 -20.98 -2.65 13.10
N ALA A 591 -20.50 -2.63 11.85
CA ALA A 591 -19.09 -2.71 11.55
C ALA A 591 -18.31 -1.51 12.12
N ALA A 592 -18.77 -0.29 11.85
CA ALA A 592 -18.16 0.92 12.39
C ALA A 592 -18.17 0.91 13.94
N GLN A 593 -19.29 0.58 14.58
CA GLN A 593 -19.38 0.47 16.04
C GLN A 593 -18.41 -0.58 16.61
N LEU A 594 -18.23 -1.72 15.92
CA LEU A 594 -17.25 -2.72 16.33
C LEU A 594 -15.83 -2.16 16.26
N ARG A 595 -15.47 -1.44 15.21
CA ARG A 595 -14.16 -0.75 15.09
C ARG A 595 -13.91 0.16 16.28
N TYR A 596 -14.89 0.99 16.63
CA TYR A 596 -14.76 1.94 17.75
C TYR A 596 -14.68 1.24 19.11
N ARG A 597 -15.40 0.15 19.26
CA ARG A 597 -15.28 -0.68 20.49
C ARG A 597 -13.91 -1.34 20.61
N LEU A 598 -13.27 -1.67 19.50
CA LEU A 598 -11.93 -2.27 19.48
C LEU A 598 -10.80 -1.24 19.63
N LEU A 599 -11.07 0.06 19.73
CA LEU A 599 -10.03 1.09 19.85
C LEU A 599 -9.01 0.84 20.98
N PRO A 600 -9.38 0.40 22.20
CA PRO A 600 -8.37 0.10 23.23
C PRO A 600 -7.44 -1.05 22.83
N TYR A 601 -7.96 -2.05 22.11
CA TYR A 601 -7.16 -3.14 21.57
C TYR A 601 -6.25 -2.64 20.44
N ILE A 602 -6.80 -1.93 19.47
CA ILE A 602 -6.06 -1.40 18.29
C ILE A 602 -4.95 -0.43 18.73
N TYR A 603 -5.24 0.45 19.69
CA TYR A 603 -4.26 1.42 20.16
C TYR A 603 -3.11 0.77 20.94
N GLY A 604 -3.38 -0.32 21.65
CA GLY A 604 -2.34 -1.17 22.24
C GLY A 604 -1.48 -1.87 21.16
N LEU A 605 -2.08 -2.32 20.04
CA LEU A 605 -1.33 -2.86 18.91
C LEU A 605 -0.49 -1.79 18.21
N ALA A 606 -1.00 -0.56 18.08
CA ALA A 606 -0.25 0.57 17.53
C ALA A 606 0.99 0.91 18.36
N TRP A 607 0.87 0.82 19.70
CA TRP A 607 2.01 0.94 20.59
C TRP A 607 3.06 -0.15 20.34
N ARG A 608 2.65 -1.39 20.13
CA ARG A 608 3.56 -2.48 19.75
C ARG A 608 4.19 -2.26 18.38
N ALA A 609 3.44 -1.71 17.41
CA ALA A 609 4.00 -1.34 16.11
C ALA A 609 5.13 -0.32 16.26
N HIS A 610 4.94 0.69 17.12
CA HIS A 610 5.98 1.68 17.44
C HIS A 610 7.19 1.07 18.16
N THR A 611 6.98 0.27 19.20
CA THR A 611 8.06 -0.21 20.07
C THR A 611 8.76 -1.47 19.56
N GLU A 612 8.00 -2.37 18.92
CA GLU A 612 8.46 -3.71 18.55
C GLU A 612 8.57 -3.91 17.02
N GLY A 613 7.96 -3.03 16.21
CA GLY A 613 7.77 -3.26 14.78
C GLY A 613 6.63 -4.25 14.49
N TYR A 614 5.72 -4.43 15.45
CA TYR A 614 4.63 -5.38 15.35
C TYR A 614 3.67 -5.02 14.22
N VAL A 615 3.31 -6.00 13.40
CA VAL A 615 2.34 -5.89 12.32
C VAL A 615 0.97 -6.32 12.82
N MET A 616 -0.03 -5.43 12.76
CA MET A 616 -1.36 -5.76 13.33
C MET A 616 -2.25 -6.55 12.37
N MET A 617 -2.12 -6.39 11.05
CA MET A 617 -2.79 -7.20 10.02
C MET A 617 -1.77 -8.22 9.51
N ARG A 618 -1.91 -9.50 9.88
CA ARG A 618 -0.87 -10.53 9.84
C ARG A 618 -1.26 -11.69 8.94
N GLY A 619 -0.42 -12.03 7.96
CA GLY A 619 -0.57 -13.28 7.21
C GLY A 619 -0.48 -14.49 8.15
N LEU A 620 -1.24 -15.55 7.89
CA LEU A 620 -1.28 -16.73 8.77
C LEU A 620 0.10 -17.37 8.96
N ALA A 621 0.98 -17.25 7.98
CA ALA A 621 2.36 -17.74 8.08
C ALA A 621 3.20 -17.03 9.16
N MET A 622 2.81 -15.82 9.60
CA MET A 622 3.52 -15.12 10.68
C MET A 622 3.31 -15.81 12.04
N ASP A 623 2.09 -16.29 12.30
CA ASP A 623 1.70 -16.91 13.56
C ASP A 623 1.76 -18.45 13.51
N PHE A 624 1.67 -19.04 12.31
CA PHE A 624 1.60 -20.48 12.08
C PHE A 624 2.55 -20.93 10.94
N PRO A 625 3.85 -20.59 11.00
CA PRO A 625 4.79 -20.81 9.88
C PRO A 625 4.98 -22.30 9.51
N ASP A 626 4.78 -23.19 10.48
CA ASP A 626 4.98 -24.62 10.31
C ASP A 626 3.74 -25.34 9.71
N GLN A 627 2.62 -24.65 9.58
CA GLN A 627 1.38 -25.17 8.97
C GLN A 627 1.35 -24.85 7.46
N THR A 628 1.94 -25.73 6.65
CA THR A 628 2.09 -25.54 5.20
C THR A 628 0.78 -25.20 4.48
N ALA A 629 -0.34 -25.81 4.92
CA ALA A 629 -1.67 -25.54 4.36
C ALA A 629 -2.17 -24.09 4.54
N LEU A 630 -1.55 -23.31 5.43
CA LEU A 630 -1.91 -21.92 5.69
C LEU A 630 -1.05 -20.90 4.94
N ARG A 631 0.03 -21.33 4.32
CA ARG A 631 1.05 -20.43 3.73
C ARG A 631 0.54 -19.66 2.51
N LYS A 632 -0.40 -20.22 1.76
CA LYS A 632 -0.98 -19.64 0.55
C LYS A 632 -2.39 -19.07 0.75
N VAL A 633 -2.87 -19.00 2.00
CA VAL A 633 -4.19 -18.47 2.31
C VAL A 633 -4.16 -16.94 2.13
N ASP A 634 -4.95 -16.43 1.19
CA ASP A 634 -4.97 -15.06 0.71
C ASP A 634 -6.23 -14.28 1.14
N ASP A 635 -7.17 -14.94 1.85
CA ASP A 635 -8.47 -14.38 2.25
C ASP A 635 -8.73 -14.43 3.76
N THR A 636 -7.78 -14.95 4.53
CA THR A 636 -7.91 -15.12 5.98
C THR A 636 -6.60 -14.68 6.66
N PHE A 637 -6.71 -13.93 7.74
CA PHE A 637 -5.56 -13.36 8.42
C PHE A 637 -5.79 -13.20 9.93
N MET A 638 -4.69 -13.01 10.69
CA MET A 638 -4.78 -12.59 12.08
C MET A 638 -4.80 -11.06 12.17
N PHE A 639 -5.68 -10.51 13.02
CA PHE A 639 -5.63 -9.10 13.40
C PHE A 639 -5.18 -9.00 14.87
N GLY A 640 -3.96 -8.60 15.07
CA GLY A 640 -3.25 -8.76 16.33
C GLY A 640 -3.13 -10.23 16.73
N PRO A 641 -2.84 -10.55 18.00
CA PRO A 641 -2.68 -11.91 18.46
C PRO A 641 -4.01 -12.66 18.67
N ALA A 642 -5.14 -11.94 18.72
CA ALA A 642 -6.40 -12.50 19.17
C ALA A 642 -7.36 -12.90 18.03
N PHE A 643 -7.52 -12.09 17.01
CA PHE A 643 -8.59 -12.28 16.02
C PHE A 643 -8.11 -13.01 14.78
N LEU A 644 -8.84 -14.06 14.39
CA LEU A 644 -8.81 -14.65 13.07
C LEU A 644 -9.97 -14.08 12.27
N VAL A 645 -9.66 -13.38 11.19
CA VAL A 645 -10.62 -12.65 10.34
C VAL A 645 -10.64 -13.28 8.96
N GLN A 646 -11.79 -13.70 8.49
CA GLN A 646 -12.01 -14.08 7.10
C GLN A 646 -13.10 -13.21 6.49
N PRO A 647 -12.77 -12.18 5.74
CA PRO A 647 -13.77 -11.42 4.98
C PRO A 647 -14.54 -12.32 4.03
N VAL A 648 -15.81 -11.99 3.79
CA VAL A 648 -16.61 -12.66 2.76
C VAL A 648 -16.16 -12.08 1.42
N THR A 649 -15.50 -12.87 0.59
CA THR A 649 -14.86 -12.45 -0.68
C THR A 649 -15.61 -12.93 -1.91
N ARG A 650 -16.89 -13.30 -1.76
CA ARG A 650 -17.78 -13.68 -2.85
C ARG A 650 -19.20 -13.25 -2.54
N SER A 651 -19.99 -13.09 -3.58
CA SER A 651 -21.41 -12.80 -3.42
C SER A 651 -22.14 -13.94 -2.69
N THR A 652 -23.05 -13.56 -1.79
CA THR A 652 -23.93 -14.50 -1.07
C THR A 652 -25.42 -14.19 -1.29
N LEU A 653 -25.75 -13.00 -1.75
CA LEU A 653 -27.11 -12.51 -1.98
C LEU A 653 -27.38 -12.26 -3.48
N TYR A 654 -26.44 -11.64 -4.17
CA TYR A 654 -26.56 -11.22 -5.55
C TYR A 654 -25.41 -11.80 -6.37
N PRO A 655 -25.60 -12.92 -7.08
CA PRO A 655 -24.53 -13.60 -7.81
C PRO A 655 -23.81 -12.66 -8.77
N GLU A 656 -22.50 -12.84 -8.90
CA GLU A 656 -21.74 -12.17 -9.95
C GLU A 656 -22.23 -12.60 -11.31
N VAL A 657 -22.55 -11.64 -12.14
CA VAL A 657 -22.86 -11.90 -13.53
C VAL A 657 -21.55 -11.92 -14.31
N PRO A 658 -21.13 -13.08 -14.86
CA PRO A 658 -19.91 -13.13 -15.66
C PRO A 658 -19.95 -12.09 -16.79
N PRO A 659 -18.83 -11.56 -17.23
CA PRO A 659 -18.80 -10.66 -18.38
C PRO A 659 -19.52 -11.28 -19.59
N ALA A 660 -20.25 -10.46 -20.35
CA ALA A 660 -20.83 -10.91 -21.60
C ALA A 660 -19.71 -11.42 -22.54
N ALA A 661 -19.95 -12.51 -23.23
CA ALA A 661 -18.97 -13.10 -24.14
C ALA A 661 -18.78 -12.22 -25.39
N THR A 662 -17.54 -12.03 -25.83
CA THR A 662 -17.25 -11.37 -27.13
C THR A 662 -17.98 -12.09 -28.26
N ILE A 663 -18.65 -11.34 -29.14
CA ILE A 663 -19.34 -11.92 -30.28
C ILE A 663 -18.30 -12.47 -31.27
N PRO A 664 -18.36 -13.78 -31.61
CA PRO A 664 -17.35 -14.37 -32.49
C PRO A 664 -17.51 -13.88 -33.93
N ALA A 665 -16.41 -13.80 -34.68
CA ALA A 665 -16.41 -13.40 -36.10
C ALA A 665 -17.33 -14.29 -36.96
N SER A 666 -17.56 -15.54 -36.57
CA SER A 666 -18.49 -16.46 -37.25
C SER A 666 -19.96 -15.99 -37.27
N ALA A 667 -20.33 -15.17 -36.26
CA ALA A 667 -21.66 -14.57 -36.16
C ALA A 667 -21.77 -13.21 -36.89
N LEU A 668 -20.66 -12.69 -37.39
CA LEU A 668 -20.57 -11.38 -38.04
C LEU A 668 -20.30 -11.50 -39.53
N ARG A 669 -20.86 -10.60 -40.34
CA ARG A 669 -20.61 -10.49 -41.76
C ARG A 669 -20.43 -9.05 -42.20
N THR A 670 -19.42 -8.77 -43.03
CA THR A 670 -19.30 -7.50 -43.73
C THR A 670 -20.48 -7.26 -44.68
N PRO A 671 -20.68 -6.04 -45.19
CA PRO A 671 -21.68 -5.80 -46.23
C PRO A 671 -21.46 -6.64 -47.52
N GLN A 672 -20.26 -7.15 -47.75
CA GLN A 672 -19.88 -8.02 -48.87
C GLN A 672 -20.02 -9.52 -48.53
N GLY A 673 -20.41 -9.88 -47.30
CA GLY A 673 -20.65 -11.25 -46.85
C GLY A 673 -19.42 -11.97 -46.26
N GLU A 674 -18.27 -11.32 -46.15
CA GLU A 674 -17.07 -11.87 -45.50
C GLU A 674 -17.26 -12.00 -43.99
N PRO A 675 -16.60 -12.98 -43.34
CA PRO A 675 -16.62 -13.04 -41.86
C PRO A 675 -16.03 -11.80 -41.19
N GLY A 676 -16.72 -11.23 -40.22
CA GLY A 676 -16.31 -10.00 -39.52
C GLY A 676 -17.17 -8.78 -39.87
N LEU A 677 -16.72 -7.60 -39.53
CA LEU A 677 -17.36 -6.31 -39.81
C LEU A 677 -16.41 -5.43 -40.63
N GLN A 678 -16.94 -4.58 -41.49
CA GLN A 678 -16.18 -3.54 -42.14
C GLN A 678 -15.85 -2.45 -41.12
N LEU A 679 -14.57 -2.25 -40.84
CA LEU A 679 -14.04 -1.23 -39.96
C LEU A 679 -13.48 -0.07 -40.77
N GLU A 680 -13.84 1.16 -40.41
CA GLU A 680 -13.30 2.38 -40.94
C GLU A 680 -12.79 3.25 -39.78
N TYR A 681 -11.52 3.65 -39.85
CA TYR A 681 -10.89 4.58 -38.94
C TYR A 681 -10.97 6.02 -39.44
N PHE A 682 -11.07 6.98 -38.51
CA PHE A 682 -11.13 8.41 -38.81
C PHE A 682 -10.18 9.15 -37.90
N GLN A 683 -9.46 10.12 -38.45
CA GLN A 683 -8.69 11.07 -37.63
C GLN A 683 -9.68 12.05 -36.97
N GLY A 684 -9.51 12.29 -35.66
CA GLY A 684 -10.42 13.09 -34.86
C GLY A 684 -11.66 12.32 -34.38
N MET A 685 -12.40 12.87 -33.43
CA MET A 685 -13.44 12.20 -32.65
C MET A 685 -14.83 12.21 -33.29
N LYS A 686 -15.01 12.76 -34.50
CA LYS A 686 -16.35 13.06 -35.07
C LYS A 686 -16.72 12.20 -36.28
N LEU A 687 -15.90 11.20 -36.66
CA LEU A 687 -16.11 10.35 -37.82
C LEU A 687 -16.13 11.14 -39.16
N GLU A 688 -15.32 12.21 -39.30
CA GLU A 688 -15.37 13.14 -40.42
C GLU A 688 -14.21 12.97 -41.40
N THR A 689 -13.01 12.57 -40.93
CA THR A 689 -11.81 12.47 -41.78
C THR A 689 -11.36 11.02 -41.88
N PRO A 690 -11.75 10.29 -42.98
CA PRO A 690 -11.36 8.90 -43.14
C PRO A 690 -9.85 8.71 -43.19
N ALA A 691 -9.33 7.72 -42.47
CA ALA A 691 -7.92 7.39 -42.36
C ALA A 691 -7.60 6.07 -43.04
N SER A 692 -8.32 5.00 -42.71
CA SER A 692 -8.16 3.68 -43.33
C SER A 692 -9.42 2.83 -43.20
N ARG A 693 -9.48 1.76 -44.03
CA ARG A 693 -10.57 0.80 -44.01
C ARG A 693 -10.01 -0.62 -44.01
N THR A 694 -10.60 -1.50 -43.20
CA THR A 694 -10.21 -2.91 -43.12
C THR A 694 -11.43 -3.77 -42.74
N VAL A 695 -11.24 -5.09 -42.74
CA VAL A 695 -12.20 -6.05 -42.13
C VAL A 695 -11.72 -6.40 -40.74
N ASP A 696 -12.63 -6.40 -39.75
CA ASP A 696 -12.35 -6.64 -38.35
C ASP A 696 -13.38 -7.57 -37.71
N GLY A 697 -12.92 -8.42 -36.87
CA GLY A 697 -13.80 -9.27 -36.03
C GLY A 697 -13.11 -10.55 -35.57
N PRO A 698 -13.36 -10.91 -34.29
CA PRO A 698 -14.32 -10.30 -33.36
C PRO A 698 -13.93 -8.87 -32.97
N VAL A 699 -14.89 -7.98 -32.71
CA VAL A 699 -14.61 -6.65 -32.22
C VAL A 699 -14.23 -6.75 -30.74
N ASP A 700 -12.95 -6.77 -30.50
CA ASP A 700 -12.36 -6.88 -29.14
C ASP A 700 -10.98 -6.20 -29.17
N HIS A 701 -11.02 -4.90 -29.00
CA HIS A 701 -9.84 -4.05 -29.08
C HIS A 701 -9.48 -3.54 -27.70
N ASP A 702 -8.22 -3.68 -27.37
CA ASP A 702 -7.52 -2.96 -26.34
C ASP A 702 -6.25 -2.42 -27.02
N TRP A 703 -6.23 -1.13 -27.38
CA TRP A 703 -5.11 -0.55 -28.12
C TRP A 703 -4.01 -0.13 -27.16
N PRO A 704 -2.98 -0.98 -26.92
CA PRO A 704 -1.92 -0.60 -26.00
C PRO A 704 -1.11 0.57 -26.57
N PRO A 705 -0.54 1.42 -25.71
CA PRO A 705 0.32 2.51 -26.14
C PRO A 705 1.59 2.00 -26.84
N ALA A 706 2.19 2.83 -27.68
CA ALA A 706 3.48 2.53 -28.28
C ALA A 706 4.58 2.40 -27.19
N PRO A 707 5.56 1.48 -27.31
CA PRO A 707 5.85 0.66 -28.49
C PRO A 707 5.12 -0.68 -28.57
N LEU A 708 4.22 -1.01 -27.62
CA LEU A 708 3.55 -2.32 -27.55
C LEU A 708 2.41 -2.45 -28.56
N GLY A 709 1.80 -1.34 -29.02
CA GLY A 709 0.74 -1.29 -29.99
C GLY A 709 1.14 -0.60 -31.28
N SER A 710 0.61 -1.10 -32.43
CA SER A 710 0.73 -0.42 -33.70
C SER A 710 -0.42 0.56 -33.88
N VAL A 711 -0.11 1.79 -34.30
CA VAL A 711 -1.12 2.76 -34.69
C VAL A 711 -1.77 2.27 -35.99
N PRO A 712 -3.13 2.18 -36.06
CA PRO A 712 -3.80 1.82 -37.29
C PRO A 712 -3.35 2.69 -38.48
N PRO A 713 -3.20 2.13 -39.67
CA PRO A 713 -2.74 2.89 -40.82
C PRO A 713 -3.56 4.16 -41.06
N GLY A 714 -2.88 5.26 -41.32
CA GLY A 714 -3.49 6.56 -41.61
C GLY A 714 -3.87 7.39 -40.36
N LEU A 715 -3.84 6.84 -39.14
CA LEU A 715 -3.96 7.62 -37.92
C LEU A 715 -2.62 8.22 -37.50
N GLN A 716 -2.65 9.40 -36.92
CA GLN A 716 -1.46 10.07 -36.35
C GLN A 716 -1.09 9.57 -34.97
N GLY A 717 -1.98 8.83 -34.29
CA GLY A 717 -1.82 8.31 -32.94
C GLY A 717 -3.07 7.58 -32.46
N LEU A 718 -2.99 7.06 -31.25
CA LEU A 718 -4.09 6.33 -30.59
C LEU A 718 -4.96 7.21 -29.69
N ASN A 719 -4.78 8.53 -29.68
CA ASN A 719 -5.64 9.52 -29.04
C ASN A 719 -6.33 10.35 -30.10
N GLN A 720 -7.52 10.84 -29.78
CA GLN A 720 -8.32 11.70 -30.67
C GLN A 720 -8.58 11.08 -32.05
N PHE A 721 -9.06 9.85 -32.06
CA PHE A 721 -9.53 9.16 -33.25
C PHE A 721 -10.97 8.66 -33.08
N SER A 722 -11.60 8.28 -34.17
CA SER A 722 -12.88 7.60 -34.13
C SER A 722 -12.90 6.43 -35.12
N ALA A 723 -13.85 5.53 -34.93
CA ALA A 723 -13.96 4.36 -35.75
C ALA A 723 -15.42 3.94 -35.92
N ARG A 724 -15.72 3.32 -37.09
CA ARG A 724 -17.04 2.79 -37.41
C ARG A 724 -16.95 1.38 -37.90
N TRP A 725 -17.73 0.47 -37.32
CA TRP A 725 -17.93 -0.89 -37.79
C TRP A 725 -19.30 -1.01 -38.42
N GLN A 726 -19.38 -1.67 -39.56
CA GLN A 726 -20.63 -1.89 -40.28
C GLN A 726 -20.69 -3.32 -40.84
N GLY A 727 -21.92 -3.88 -40.81
CA GLY A 727 -22.16 -5.20 -41.32
C GLY A 727 -23.46 -5.79 -40.80
N SER A 728 -23.46 -7.10 -40.54
CA SER A 728 -24.62 -7.77 -39.95
C SER A 728 -24.22 -8.77 -38.88
N LEU A 729 -25.14 -9.01 -37.93
CA LEU A 729 -25.07 -10.01 -36.89
C LEU A 729 -26.10 -11.09 -37.13
N THR A 730 -25.71 -12.36 -37.13
CA THR A 730 -26.60 -13.51 -37.30
C THR A 730 -26.77 -14.20 -35.94
N ALA A 731 -28.01 -14.36 -35.52
CA ALA A 731 -28.33 -15.01 -34.26
C ALA A 731 -28.24 -16.53 -34.37
N PRO A 732 -27.47 -17.23 -33.52
CA PRO A 732 -27.35 -18.70 -33.59
C PRO A 732 -28.58 -19.44 -33.03
N GLU A 733 -29.37 -18.82 -32.15
CA GLU A 733 -30.52 -19.42 -31.51
C GLU A 733 -31.71 -18.44 -31.40
N THR A 734 -32.91 -18.97 -31.15
CA THR A 734 -34.12 -18.16 -30.98
C THR A 734 -34.28 -17.77 -29.52
N GLY A 735 -34.46 -16.48 -29.25
CA GLY A 735 -34.78 -16.01 -27.91
C GLY A 735 -34.37 -14.55 -27.67
N GLU A 736 -34.36 -14.20 -26.43
CA GLU A 736 -33.92 -12.87 -25.98
C GLU A 736 -32.40 -12.87 -25.76
N TYR A 737 -31.71 -11.96 -26.42
CA TYR A 737 -30.29 -11.69 -26.27
C TYR A 737 -30.09 -10.45 -25.45
N GLU A 738 -28.99 -10.39 -24.71
CA GLU A 738 -28.41 -9.15 -24.23
C GLU A 738 -27.21 -8.83 -25.13
N ILE A 739 -27.24 -7.73 -25.88
CA ILE A 739 -26.19 -7.32 -26.82
C ILE A 739 -25.71 -5.94 -26.41
N GLY A 740 -24.39 -5.73 -26.33
CA GLY A 740 -23.83 -4.48 -25.87
C GLY A 740 -22.40 -4.23 -26.27
N LEU A 741 -21.94 -3.06 -25.87
CA LEU A 741 -20.57 -2.62 -26.03
C LEU A 741 -19.92 -2.37 -24.67
N GLU A 742 -18.68 -2.76 -24.53
CA GLU A 742 -17.78 -2.28 -23.50
C GLU A 742 -16.78 -1.35 -24.16
N GLY A 743 -16.77 -0.09 -23.77
CA GLY A 743 -15.94 0.91 -24.44
C GLY A 743 -15.40 1.97 -23.49
N ASP A 744 -14.31 2.55 -23.91
CA ASP A 744 -13.56 3.69 -23.41
C ASP A 744 -13.05 4.44 -24.66
N ASP A 745 -13.52 5.61 -25.07
CA ASP A 745 -14.46 6.55 -24.43
C ASP A 745 -15.93 6.35 -24.90
N GLY A 746 -16.35 7.04 -25.95
CA GLY A 746 -17.74 7.10 -26.39
C GLY A 746 -18.10 6.05 -27.43
N PHE A 747 -19.25 5.42 -27.26
CA PHE A 747 -19.73 4.39 -28.19
C PHE A 747 -21.24 4.40 -28.38
N ARG A 748 -21.67 3.90 -29.57
CA ARG A 748 -23.07 3.72 -29.97
C ARG A 748 -23.23 2.42 -30.74
N LEU A 749 -24.35 1.74 -30.56
CA LEU A 749 -24.72 0.53 -31.28
C LEU A 749 -26.10 0.65 -31.88
N TRP A 750 -26.21 0.36 -33.17
CA TRP A 750 -27.45 0.25 -33.88
C TRP A 750 -27.66 -1.19 -34.36
N LEU A 751 -28.92 -1.65 -34.27
CA LEU A 751 -29.41 -2.88 -34.88
C LEU A 751 -30.60 -2.56 -35.73
N ASP A 752 -30.57 -2.92 -37.05
CA ASP A 752 -31.58 -2.53 -38.07
C ASP A 752 -31.92 -1.05 -38.05
N ASP A 753 -30.88 -0.20 -38.00
CA ASP A 753 -30.93 1.26 -37.94
C ASP A 753 -31.55 1.82 -36.67
N LYS A 754 -31.94 0.97 -35.73
CA LYS A 754 -32.40 1.43 -34.40
C LYS A 754 -31.22 1.55 -33.44
N LEU A 755 -31.04 2.74 -32.87
CA LEU A 755 -30.07 2.96 -31.80
C LEU A 755 -30.49 2.17 -30.56
N VAL A 756 -29.74 1.15 -30.16
CA VAL A 756 -30.04 0.26 -29.03
C VAL A 756 -29.14 0.50 -27.82
N VAL A 757 -27.92 1.02 -28.05
CA VAL A 757 -27.00 1.42 -26.99
C VAL A 757 -26.41 2.77 -27.35
N GLU A 758 -26.39 3.71 -26.42
CA GLU A 758 -25.71 4.99 -26.53
C GLU A 758 -25.05 5.35 -25.20
N ASP A 759 -23.74 5.54 -25.24
CA ASP A 759 -22.95 6.14 -24.20
C ASP A 759 -21.85 7.01 -24.82
N TRP A 760 -22.27 8.15 -25.38
CA TRP A 760 -21.44 9.07 -26.18
C TRP A 760 -20.83 10.13 -25.28
N LYS A 761 -19.92 9.71 -24.40
CA LYS A 761 -19.18 10.56 -23.45
C LYS A 761 -17.85 9.95 -23.10
N ASN A 762 -16.90 10.80 -22.70
CA ASN A 762 -15.62 10.31 -22.16
C ASN A 762 -15.83 9.54 -20.87
N GLY A 763 -15.02 8.55 -20.68
CA GLY A 763 -15.01 7.77 -19.43
C GLY A 763 -14.38 6.40 -19.59
N PRO A 764 -13.94 5.79 -18.51
CA PRO A 764 -13.23 4.52 -18.52
C PRO A 764 -14.08 3.38 -19.05
N PRO A 765 -13.48 2.18 -19.30
CA PRO A 765 -14.18 1.04 -19.86
C PRO A 765 -15.45 0.70 -19.07
N ARG A 766 -16.58 0.67 -19.74
CA ARG A 766 -17.90 0.38 -19.15
C ARG A 766 -18.79 -0.37 -20.16
N PHE A 767 -19.52 -1.36 -19.66
CA PHE A 767 -20.43 -2.14 -20.48
C PHE A 767 -21.85 -1.58 -20.45
N GLN A 768 -22.41 -1.30 -21.63
CA GLN A 768 -23.81 -0.93 -21.81
C GLN A 768 -24.48 -1.89 -22.80
N SER A 769 -25.69 -2.33 -22.52
CA SER A 769 -26.38 -3.35 -23.31
C SER A 769 -27.88 -3.08 -23.46
N ALA A 770 -28.46 -3.75 -24.45
CA ALA A 770 -29.90 -3.79 -24.70
C ALA A 770 -30.41 -5.24 -24.82
N ARG A 771 -31.66 -5.45 -24.45
CA ARG A 771 -32.36 -6.72 -24.67
C ARG A 771 -33.01 -6.71 -26.05
N VAL A 772 -32.70 -7.72 -26.85
CA VAL A 772 -33.17 -7.86 -28.23
C VAL A 772 -33.68 -9.28 -28.47
N LYS A 773 -34.87 -9.44 -29.04
CA LYS A 773 -35.43 -10.74 -29.42
C LYS A 773 -35.08 -11.05 -30.86
N LEU A 774 -34.40 -12.18 -31.09
CA LEU A 774 -33.97 -12.65 -32.41
C LEU A 774 -34.39 -14.08 -32.63
N LYS A 775 -34.54 -14.49 -33.89
CA LYS A 775 -34.79 -15.88 -34.27
C LYS A 775 -33.48 -16.53 -34.73
N ALA A 776 -33.35 -17.82 -34.54
CA ALA A 776 -32.21 -18.58 -35.06
C ALA A 776 -32.06 -18.35 -36.57
N GLY A 777 -30.86 -18.04 -37.04
CA GLY A 777 -30.56 -17.68 -38.42
C GLY A 777 -31.00 -16.27 -38.83
N GLN A 778 -31.67 -15.51 -38.00
CA GLN A 778 -32.00 -14.11 -38.29
C GLN A 778 -30.73 -13.28 -38.35
N SER A 779 -30.59 -12.56 -39.48
CA SER A 779 -29.51 -11.58 -39.65
C SER A 779 -30.09 -10.19 -39.47
N VAL A 780 -29.44 -9.38 -38.64
CA VAL A 780 -29.76 -7.97 -38.39
C VAL A 780 -28.59 -7.07 -38.78
N ARG A 781 -28.86 -5.92 -39.42
CA ARG A 781 -27.81 -4.94 -39.71
C ARG A 781 -27.22 -4.42 -38.43
N LEU A 782 -25.89 -4.31 -38.37
CA LEU A 782 -25.15 -3.85 -37.22
C LEU A 782 -24.25 -2.66 -37.58
N ARG A 783 -24.33 -1.62 -36.83
CA ARG A 783 -23.40 -0.49 -36.89
C ARG A 783 -22.93 -0.12 -35.47
N ILE A 784 -21.61 0.09 -35.35
CA ILE A 784 -20.98 0.63 -34.15
C ILE A 784 -20.28 1.92 -34.56
N ASP A 785 -20.47 2.98 -33.79
CA ASP A 785 -19.67 4.20 -33.82
C ASP A 785 -18.93 4.30 -32.50
N PHE A 786 -17.66 4.67 -32.56
CA PHE A 786 -16.75 4.78 -31.44
C PHE A 786 -15.89 6.03 -31.60
N TYR A 787 -15.56 6.69 -30.49
CA TYR A 787 -14.46 7.64 -30.46
C TYR A 787 -13.59 7.43 -29.21
N GLN A 788 -12.33 7.76 -29.39
CA GLN A 788 -11.30 7.78 -28.38
C GLN A 788 -10.77 9.21 -28.23
N ASP A 789 -10.82 9.76 -27.01
CA ASP A 789 -10.21 11.06 -26.70
C ASP A 789 -8.78 10.83 -26.16
N ALA A 790 -8.68 10.20 -24.99
CA ALA A 790 -7.40 10.01 -24.32
C ALA A 790 -7.46 8.85 -23.31
N TYR A 791 -6.30 8.33 -22.91
CA TYR A 791 -6.08 7.32 -21.87
C TYR A 791 -6.41 5.89 -22.28
N GLY A 792 -7.28 5.20 -21.49
CA GLY A 792 -7.74 3.86 -21.80
C GLY A 792 -8.36 3.79 -23.20
N ARG A 793 -8.16 2.71 -23.92
CA ARG A 793 -8.52 2.60 -25.33
C ARG A 793 -9.12 1.24 -25.58
N LYS A 794 -10.41 1.09 -25.24
CA LYS A 794 -11.07 -0.20 -25.30
C LYS A 794 -12.38 -0.12 -26.09
N LEU A 795 -12.61 -1.10 -26.95
CA LEU A 795 -13.92 -1.38 -27.50
C LEU A 795 -14.12 -2.88 -27.70
N ARG A 796 -15.19 -3.41 -27.10
CA ARG A 796 -15.57 -4.82 -27.24
C ARG A 796 -17.07 -4.94 -27.50
N LEU A 797 -17.43 -5.66 -28.56
CA LEU A 797 -18.81 -6.05 -28.86
C LEU A 797 -19.10 -7.42 -28.22
N ALA A 798 -20.05 -7.44 -27.31
CA ALA A 798 -20.34 -8.64 -26.53
C ALA A 798 -21.84 -8.94 -26.44
N TRP A 799 -22.14 -10.20 -26.18
CA TRP A 799 -23.50 -10.67 -25.97
C TRP A 799 -23.63 -11.68 -24.85
N ARG A 800 -24.87 -11.86 -24.38
CA ARG A 800 -25.33 -13.07 -23.71
C ARG A 800 -26.44 -13.65 -24.54
N THR A 801 -26.27 -14.91 -24.97
CA THR A 801 -27.28 -15.63 -25.71
C THR A 801 -28.46 -16.04 -24.81
N PRO A 802 -29.61 -16.41 -25.37
CA PRO A 802 -30.76 -16.93 -24.59
C PRO A 802 -30.36 -18.07 -23.64
N ALA A 803 -29.55 -19.02 -24.09
CA ALA A 803 -29.04 -20.11 -23.27
C ALA A 803 -28.17 -19.62 -22.10
N GLN A 804 -27.29 -18.67 -22.33
CA GLN A 804 -26.46 -18.05 -21.29
C GLN A 804 -27.30 -17.26 -20.26
N LEU A 805 -28.31 -16.54 -20.73
CA LEU A 805 -29.22 -15.82 -19.85
C LEU A 805 -30.07 -16.76 -18.99
N GLN A 806 -30.50 -17.90 -19.55
CA GLN A 806 -31.21 -18.93 -18.82
C GLN A 806 -30.32 -19.63 -17.79
N ALA A 807 -29.05 -19.90 -18.14
CA ALA A 807 -28.06 -20.44 -17.20
C ALA A 807 -27.82 -19.50 -16.03
N LEU A 808 -27.59 -18.21 -16.30
CA LEU A 808 -27.45 -17.19 -15.25
C LEU A 808 -28.68 -17.12 -14.34
N ALA A 809 -29.91 -17.17 -14.89
CA ALA A 809 -31.12 -17.19 -14.10
C ALA A 809 -31.23 -18.47 -13.22
N GLY A 810 -30.66 -19.57 -13.67
CA GLY A 810 -30.55 -20.83 -12.92
C GLY A 810 -29.50 -20.74 -11.79
N GLU A 811 -28.37 -20.15 -12.03
CA GLU A 811 -27.31 -19.93 -11.03
C GLU A 811 -27.74 -18.94 -9.94
N GLN A 812 -28.46 -17.89 -10.28
CA GLN A 812 -29.03 -16.94 -9.33
C GLN A 812 -29.89 -17.59 -8.22
N ARG A 813 -30.43 -18.79 -8.44
CA ARG A 813 -31.18 -19.56 -7.46
C ARG A 813 -30.31 -20.43 -6.55
N ARG A 814 -28.99 -20.52 -6.77
CA ARG A 814 -28.06 -21.46 -6.11
C ARG A 814 -26.88 -20.80 -5.39
N THR A 815 -26.98 -19.54 -4.97
CA THR A 815 -25.90 -18.94 -4.16
C THR A 815 -25.68 -19.74 -2.89
N ASP A 816 -24.49 -20.30 -2.75
CA ASP A 816 -24.08 -20.93 -1.50
C ASP A 816 -23.73 -19.85 -0.47
N LYS A 817 -24.61 -19.67 0.51
CA LYS A 817 -24.45 -18.68 1.60
C LYS A 817 -23.47 -19.13 2.68
N ARG A 818 -23.01 -20.39 2.62
CA ARG A 818 -22.11 -20.95 3.64
C ARG A 818 -20.69 -20.46 3.41
N GLN A 819 -20.08 -19.94 4.46
CA GLN A 819 -18.66 -19.62 4.50
C GLN A 819 -17.94 -20.69 5.34
N ALA A 820 -16.87 -21.26 4.80
CA ALA A 820 -16.03 -22.25 5.50
C ALA A 820 -14.72 -21.58 5.91
N THR A 821 -14.47 -21.48 7.21
CA THR A 821 -13.25 -20.93 7.77
C THR A 821 -12.36 -22.05 8.28
N ARG A 822 -11.15 -22.13 7.78
CA ARG A 822 -10.12 -23.02 8.32
C ARG A 822 -9.52 -22.43 9.58
N LEU A 823 -9.71 -23.07 10.71
CA LEU A 823 -9.13 -22.69 11.99
C LEU A 823 -7.71 -23.27 12.09
N PRO A 824 -6.66 -22.45 12.32
CA PRO A 824 -5.30 -22.95 12.51
C PRO A 824 -5.20 -23.95 13.67
N ALA A 825 -4.39 -24.98 13.51
CA ALA A 825 -4.14 -25.98 14.56
C ALA A 825 -3.32 -25.40 15.72
N GLY A 826 -3.27 -26.13 16.85
CA GLY A 826 -2.49 -25.75 18.03
C GLY A 826 -3.17 -24.77 18.99
N ALA A 827 -4.40 -24.36 18.70
CA ALA A 827 -5.22 -23.54 19.59
C ALA A 827 -6.71 -23.91 19.45
N ALA A 828 -7.52 -23.58 20.44
CA ALA A 828 -8.97 -23.51 20.29
C ALA A 828 -9.38 -22.08 19.84
N TRP A 829 -10.57 -21.98 19.26
CA TRP A 829 -11.08 -20.77 18.65
C TRP A 829 -12.53 -20.50 19.05
N PHE A 830 -12.80 -19.34 19.54
CA PHE A 830 -14.15 -18.90 19.90
C PHE A 830 -14.79 -18.13 18.73
N ASP A 831 -15.92 -18.58 18.23
CA ASP A 831 -16.74 -17.76 17.33
C ASP A 831 -17.16 -16.48 18.07
N PHE A 832 -16.77 -15.33 17.54
CA PHE A 832 -16.97 -14.03 18.19
C PHE A 832 -18.45 -13.68 18.41
N TRP A 833 -19.31 -14.14 17.49
CA TRP A 833 -20.74 -13.81 17.50
C TRP A 833 -21.55 -14.69 18.46
N THR A 834 -21.19 -15.95 18.54
CA THR A 834 -21.96 -16.95 19.32
C THR A 834 -21.32 -17.35 20.64
N GLY A 835 -20.02 -17.09 20.79
CA GLY A 835 -19.20 -17.54 21.92
C GLY A 835 -18.85 -19.05 21.88
N ARG A 836 -19.31 -19.80 20.88
CA ARG A 836 -19.03 -21.23 20.75
C ARG A 836 -17.55 -21.46 20.48
N CYS A 837 -16.97 -22.38 21.25
CA CYS A 837 -15.57 -22.79 21.08
C CYS A 837 -15.45 -23.96 20.09
N HIS A 838 -14.41 -23.90 19.26
CA HIS A 838 -14.05 -24.92 18.27
C HIS A 838 -12.58 -25.30 18.43
N THR A 839 -12.28 -26.58 18.26
CA THR A 839 -10.88 -27.04 18.18
C THR A 839 -10.24 -26.56 16.88
N GLY A 840 -8.97 -26.15 16.92
CA GLY A 840 -8.21 -25.82 15.71
C GLY A 840 -7.91 -27.05 14.86
N GLY A 841 -7.40 -26.82 13.64
CA GLY A 841 -7.08 -27.86 12.66
C GLY A 841 -8.25 -28.33 11.82
N GLN A 842 -9.44 -27.72 11.97
CA GLN A 842 -10.65 -28.06 11.22
C GLN A 842 -11.21 -26.85 10.47
N ALA A 843 -12.14 -27.10 9.56
CA ALA A 843 -12.95 -26.06 8.93
C ALA A 843 -14.31 -25.96 9.61
N VAL A 844 -14.75 -24.75 9.91
CA VAL A 844 -16.08 -24.42 10.42
C VAL A 844 -16.87 -23.73 9.32
N ALA A 845 -17.98 -24.34 8.90
CA ALA A 845 -18.84 -23.83 7.86
C ALA A 845 -20.20 -23.40 8.43
N ARG A 846 -20.58 -22.15 8.20
CA ARG A 846 -21.91 -21.64 8.55
C ARG A 846 -22.35 -20.51 7.62
N GLU A 847 -23.63 -20.19 7.66
CA GLU A 847 -24.19 -19.00 7.02
C GLU A 847 -24.00 -17.77 7.92
N TYR A 848 -23.69 -16.65 7.30
CA TYR A 848 -23.56 -15.36 7.97
C TYR A 848 -24.57 -14.37 7.38
N ALA A 849 -25.34 -13.73 8.25
CA ALA A 849 -26.17 -12.60 7.86
C ALA A 849 -25.29 -11.46 7.30
N LEU A 850 -25.89 -10.51 6.59
CA LEU A 850 -25.14 -9.40 5.96
C LEU A 850 -24.34 -8.57 6.98
N ASP A 851 -24.77 -8.50 8.23
CA ASP A 851 -24.13 -7.79 9.33
C ASP A 851 -23.15 -8.64 10.15
N GLN A 852 -22.85 -9.85 9.70
CA GLN A 852 -21.90 -10.79 10.31
C GLN A 852 -20.97 -11.39 9.25
N PHE A 853 -19.82 -11.84 9.67
CA PHE A 853 -18.80 -12.50 8.85
C PHE A 853 -17.97 -13.45 9.72
N PRO A 854 -17.20 -14.36 9.14
CA PRO A 854 -16.30 -15.23 9.91
C PRO A 854 -15.30 -14.40 10.73
N LEU A 855 -15.47 -14.46 12.05
CA LEU A 855 -14.64 -13.79 13.03
C LEU A 855 -14.50 -14.70 14.25
N PHE A 856 -13.27 -15.14 14.50
CA PHE A 856 -12.94 -16.03 15.61
C PHE A 856 -11.90 -15.39 16.51
N VAL A 857 -11.92 -15.75 17.79
CA VAL A 857 -10.94 -15.31 18.77
C VAL A 857 -10.16 -16.51 19.28
N ARG A 858 -8.83 -16.40 19.26
CA ARG A 858 -7.94 -17.46 19.74
C ARG A 858 -8.12 -17.66 21.25
N ALA A 859 -8.19 -18.89 21.68
CA ALA A 859 -8.11 -19.23 23.12
C ALA A 859 -6.77 -18.72 23.72
N GLY A 860 -6.78 -18.31 24.96
CA GLY A 860 -5.64 -17.59 25.54
C GLY A 860 -5.53 -16.16 25.01
N SER A 861 -6.66 -15.43 24.89
CA SER A 861 -6.66 -14.03 24.48
C SER A 861 -7.36 -13.13 25.47
N ILE A 862 -6.85 -11.90 25.60
CA ILE A 862 -7.49 -10.79 26.32
C ILE A 862 -7.82 -9.71 25.29
N VAL A 863 -9.09 -9.35 25.18
CA VAL A 863 -9.58 -8.33 24.23
C VAL A 863 -10.25 -7.21 25.00
N PRO A 864 -9.58 -6.08 25.21
CA PRO A 864 -10.20 -4.89 25.76
C PRO A 864 -11.08 -4.21 24.71
N MET A 865 -12.30 -3.87 25.10
CA MET A 865 -13.30 -3.19 24.26
C MET A 865 -13.79 -1.94 24.97
N GLY A 866 -13.84 -0.83 24.25
CA GLY A 866 -14.40 0.45 24.72
C GLY A 866 -15.94 0.50 24.58
N PRO A 867 -16.54 1.65 24.93
CA PRO A 867 -17.95 1.93 24.72
C PRO A 867 -18.29 2.05 23.20
N VAL A 868 -19.56 2.11 22.91
CA VAL A 868 -20.06 2.58 21.61
C VAL A 868 -19.98 4.11 21.63
N ILE A 869 -19.18 4.68 20.76
CA ILE A 869 -18.91 6.12 20.65
C ILE A 869 -18.96 6.58 19.19
N GLU A 870 -19.13 7.88 19.00
CA GLU A 870 -19.23 8.53 17.69
C GLU A 870 -17.87 9.08 17.20
N HIS A 871 -16.94 9.33 18.14
CA HIS A 871 -15.56 9.76 17.89
C HIS A 871 -14.64 9.38 19.06
N VAL A 872 -13.34 9.27 18.81
CA VAL A 872 -12.37 8.73 19.79
C VAL A 872 -12.23 9.55 21.05
N GLY A 873 -12.58 10.83 21.03
CA GLY A 873 -12.57 11.72 22.22
C GLY A 873 -13.82 11.61 23.10
N GLN A 874 -14.86 10.92 22.63
CA GLN A 874 -16.13 10.81 23.35
C GLN A 874 -15.99 9.85 24.54
N GLN A 875 -16.50 10.24 25.70
CA GLN A 875 -16.56 9.43 26.92
C GLN A 875 -15.20 8.86 27.38
N PRO A 876 -14.15 9.67 27.59
CA PRO A 876 -12.80 9.18 27.91
C PRO A 876 -12.74 8.35 29.21
N GLY A 877 -13.63 8.59 30.17
CA GLY A 877 -13.74 7.86 31.44
C GLY A 877 -14.66 6.63 31.42
N ALA A 878 -15.25 6.30 30.30
CA ALA A 878 -16.17 5.17 30.21
C ALA A 878 -15.52 3.83 30.61
N PRO A 879 -16.31 2.88 31.11
CA PRO A 879 -15.81 1.53 31.39
C PRO A 879 -15.25 0.84 30.18
N TYR A 880 -14.22 0.01 30.41
CA TYR A 880 -13.77 -0.96 29.40
C TYR A 880 -14.33 -2.35 29.72
N GLU A 881 -14.85 -3.02 28.70
CA GLU A 881 -15.19 -4.43 28.74
C GLU A 881 -13.94 -5.25 28.41
N ILE A 882 -13.42 -5.98 29.38
CA ILE A 882 -12.27 -6.86 29.18
C ILE A 882 -12.76 -8.27 28.94
N ARG A 883 -12.74 -8.74 27.68
CA ARG A 883 -13.08 -10.12 27.34
C ARG A 883 -11.88 -11.02 27.48
N VAL A 884 -12.02 -12.06 28.30
CA VAL A 884 -11.01 -13.13 28.44
C VAL A 884 -11.55 -14.38 27.75
N TYR A 885 -10.78 -14.91 26.84
CA TYR A 885 -11.05 -16.15 26.11
C TYR A 885 -10.13 -17.24 26.68
N PRO A 886 -10.63 -18.13 27.56
CA PRO A 886 -9.80 -19.10 28.28
C PRO A 886 -9.26 -20.20 27.36
N GLY A 887 -8.37 -21.05 27.90
CA GLY A 887 -7.78 -22.20 27.22
C GLY A 887 -6.27 -22.12 27.06
N ALA A 888 -5.66 -20.99 27.40
CA ALA A 888 -4.22 -20.81 27.58
C ALA A 888 -3.99 -19.51 28.36
N ASP A 889 -2.78 -19.36 28.91
CA ASP A 889 -2.34 -18.09 29.51
C ASP A 889 -2.31 -16.99 28.44
N ALA A 890 -2.59 -15.75 28.87
CA ALA A 890 -2.64 -14.61 27.99
C ALA A 890 -2.06 -13.34 28.61
N GLN A 891 -1.57 -12.46 27.77
CA GLN A 891 -1.15 -11.14 28.17
C GLN A 891 -1.58 -10.09 27.14
N PHE A 892 -2.00 -8.92 27.62
CA PHE A 892 -2.25 -7.75 26.79
C PHE A 892 -1.86 -6.48 27.54
N THR A 893 -1.19 -5.55 26.87
CA THR A 893 -0.84 -4.25 27.45
C THR A 893 -1.78 -3.18 26.91
N LEU A 894 -2.61 -2.63 27.81
CA LEU A 894 -3.34 -1.40 27.54
C LEU A 894 -2.36 -0.23 27.48
N TYR A 895 -2.48 0.59 26.46
CA TYR A 895 -1.70 1.79 26.26
C TYR A 895 -2.60 3.01 26.20
N GLU A 896 -2.23 4.07 26.89
CA GLU A 896 -2.93 5.35 26.88
C GLU A 896 -1.92 6.51 26.89
N ASP A 897 -2.26 7.58 26.19
CA ASP A 897 -1.57 8.87 26.19
C ASP A 897 -2.57 9.99 25.85
N ASP A 898 -2.11 11.20 25.52
CA ASP A 898 -3.01 12.30 25.12
C ASP A 898 -3.69 12.09 23.76
N GLY A 899 -3.20 11.15 22.95
CA GLY A 899 -3.76 10.80 21.63
C GLY A 899 -3.44 11.81 20.50
N GLU A 900 -2.79 12.91 20.77
CA GLU A 900 -2.65 14.05 19.87
C GLU A 900 -1.19 14.47 19.62
N THR A 901 -0.31 14.33 20.62
CA THR A 901 1.03 14.91 20.59
C THR A 901 2.15 13.88 20.70
N TYR A 902 3.38 14.30 20.39
CA TYR A 902 4.59 13.48 20.55
C TYR A 902 5.12 13.41 21.99
N ARG A 903 4.36 13.86 22.99
CA ARG A 903 4.76 13.80 24.41
C ARG A 903 5.03 12.39 24.91
N TYR A 904 4.43 11.38 24.27
CA TYR A 904 4.72 9.98 24.58
C TYR A 904 6.21 9.63 24.39
N GLU A 905 6.92 10.29 23.47
CA GLU A 905 8.37 10.11 23.27
C GLU A 905 9.17 10.59 24.49
N ARG A 906 8.61 11.52 25.27
CA ARG A 906 9.18 12.04 26.51
C ARG A 906 8.69 11.30 27.77
N GLY A 907 8.00 10.17 27.59
CA GLY A 907 7.49 9.35 28.68
C GLY A 907 6.10 9.73 29.18
N GLU A 908 5.43 10.76 28.62
CA GLU A 908 4.08 11.16 28.99
C GLU A 908 3.04 10.19 28.38
N ARG A 909 2.98 9.00 28.96
CA ARG A 909 2.09 7.90 28.58
C ARG A 909 1.82 7.01 29.79
N ALA A 910 0.84 6.14 29.70
CA ALA A 910 0.55 5.14 30.72
C ALA A 910 0.31 3.76 30.10
N THR A 911 0.77 2.72 30.77
CA THR A 911 0.50 1.33 30.40
C THR A 911 -0.08 0.55 31.57
N VAL A 912 -0.93 -0.43 31.26
CA VAL A 912 -1.47 -1.39 32.24
C VAL A 912 -1.38 -2.78 31.61
N THR A 913 -0.60 -3.67 32.21
CA THR A 913 -0.48 -5.04 31.74
C THR A 913 -1.58 -5.92 32.35
N LEU A 914 -2.38 -6.53 31.49
CA LEU A 914 -3.39 -7.53 31.84
C LEU A 914 -2.78 -8.91 31.60
N ARG A 915 -2.85 -9.82 32.61
CA ARG A 915 -2.39 -11.20 32.49
C ARG A 915 -3.48 -12.17 32.92
N TRP A 916 -3.79 -13.15 32.10
CA TRP A 916 -4.67 -14.24 32.44
C TRP A 916 -3.86 -15.49 32.80
N ASP A 917 -4.09 -16.00 33.99
CA ASP A 917 -3.62 -17.33 34.42
C ASP A 917 -4.77 -18.31 34.20
N ASP A 918 -4.65 -19.13 33.20
CA ASP A 918 -5.75 -20.03 32.79
C ASP A 918 -5.99 -21.15 33.83
N ALA A 919 -4.91 -21.70 34.39
CA ALA A 919 -5.00 -22.75 35.40
C ALA A 919 -5.67 -22.29 36.68
N ARG A 920 -5.39 -21.05 37.12
CA ARG A 920 -6.00 -20.44 38.32
C ARG A 920 -7.26 -19.66 38.02
N ARG A 921 -7.66 -19.55 36.75
CA ARG A 921 -8.79 -18.75 36.25
C ARG A 921 -8.79 -17.32 36.82
N THR A 922 -7.65 -16.68 36.75
CA THR A 922 -7.41 -15.40 37.42
C THR A 922 -6.92 -14.37 36.40
N LEU A 923 -7.62 -13.25 36.29
CA LEU A 923 -7.13 -12.07 35.60
C LEU A 923 -6.36 -11.20 36.57
N HIS A 924 -5.06 -11.04 36.36
CA HIS A 924 -4.21 -10.08 37.03
C HIS A 924 -4.21 -8.76 36.23
N VAL A 925 -4.57 -7.67 36.88
CA VAL A 925 -4.45 -6.30 36.37
C VAL A 925 -3.23 -5.70 37.05
N GLY A 926 -2.17 -5.44 36.28
CA GLY A 926 -0.92 -4.89 36.80
C GLY A 926 -1.07 -3.46 37.35
N ALA A 927 -0.08 -3.00 38.06
CA ALA A 927 -0.01 -1.58 38.43
C ALA A 927 0.13 -0.73 37.15
N ARG A 928 -0.42 0.47 37.20
CA ARG A 928 -0.27 1.44 36.10
C ARG A 928 1.17 1.98 36.10
N GLU A 929 1.81 1.90 34.93
CA GLU A 929 3.14 2.46 34.73
C GLU A 929 3.03 3.75 33.92
N GLY A 930 3.62 4.82 34.45
CA GLY A 930 3.63 6.14 33.81
C GLY A 930 2.36 6.98 34.02
N ARG A 931 2.41 8.18 33.46
CA ARG A 931 1.33 9.17 33.55
C ARG A 931 1.43 10.19 32.43
N TYR A 932 0.33 10.86 32.13
CA TYR A 932 0.27 11.93 31.13
C TYR A 932 -0.83 12.95 31.52
N PRO A 933 -0.81 14.18 31.02
CA PRO A 933 -1.87 15.15 31.22
C PRO A 933 -3.21 14.65 30.63
N GLY A 934 -4.27 14.67 31.43
CA GLY A 934 -5.59 14.14 31.02
C GLY A 934 -5.80 12.66 31.34
N LEU A 935 -4.85 12.00 32.01
CA LEU A 935 -5.01 10.60 32.42
C LEU A 935 -6.28 10.38 33.22
N VAL A 936 -7.09 9.42 32.82
CA VAL A 936 -8.27 8.97 33.61
C VAL A 936 -7.78 8.28 34.88
N ALA A 937 -7.91 8.95 36.02
CA ALA A 937 -7.36 8.51 37.30
C ALA A 937 -7.94 7.14 37.72
N GLN A 938 -9.23 6.92 37.49
CA GLN A 938 -9.91 5.66 37.81
C GLN A 938 -10.81 5.22 36.65
N ARG A 939 -10.78 3.93 36.32
CA ARG A 939 -11.60 3.35 35.27
C ARG A 939 -12.22 2.03 35.74
N ARG A 940 -13.51 1.84 35.48
CA ARG A 940 -14.15 0.54 35.70
C ARG A 940 -13.76 -0.43 34.59
N PHE A 941 -13.28 -1.61 34.97
CA PHE A 941 -13.11 -2.75 34.09
C PHE A 941 -14.23 -3.75 34.36
N ASP A 942 -15.05 -3.99 33.34
CA ASP A 942 -16.11 -5.02 33.35
C ASP A 942 -15.53 -6.27 32.67
N VAL A 943 -15.02 -7.21 33.45
CA VAL A 943 -14.33 -8.39 32.96
C VAL A 943 -15.34 -9.49 32.66
N LYS A 944 -15.33 -10.00 31.44
CA LYS A 944 -16.17 -11.11 30.97
C LYS A 944 -15.27 -12.31 30.61
N LEU A 945 -15.43 -13.40 31.36
CA LEU A 945 -14.86 -14.68 30.99
C LEU A 945 -15.81 -15.42 30.05
N ILE A 946 -15.38 -15.61 28.79
CA ILE A 946 -16.22 -16.21 27.76
C ILE A 946 -16.34 -17.71 28.01
N ASP A 947 -17.55 -18.25 28.04
CA ASP A 947 -17.79 -19.67 28.24
C ASP A 947 -17.66 -20.46 26.93
N ALA A 948 -16.90 -21.56 26.96
CA ALA A 948 -16.65 -22.42 25.80
C ALA A 948 -17.93 -23.06 25.20
N GLY A 949 -18.99 -23.19 25.98
CA GLY A 949 -20.28 -23.70 25.54
C GLY A 949 -21.21 -22.66 24.95
N GLY A 950 -20.77 -21.39 24.83
CA GLY A 950 -21.62 -20.27 24.35
C GLY A 950 -22.68 -19.85 25.33
N ARG A 951 -22.60 -20.29 26.59
CA ARG A 951 -23.53 -19.90 27.69
C ARG A 951 -23.19 -18.49 28.16
N LYS A 952 -23.98 -17.97 29.13
CA LYS A 952 -23.75 -16.64 29.69
C LYS A 952 -22.38 -16.55 30.31
N ALA A 953 -21.56 -15.61 29.82
CA ALA A 953 -20.23 -15.36 30.34
C ALA A 953 -20.25 -15.00 31.83
N ALA A 954 -19.31 -15.55 32.61
CA ALA A 954 -19.11 -15.11 33.99
C ALA A 954 -18.55 -13.67 33.96
N SER A 955 -19.13 -12.79 34.76
CA SER A 955 -18.74 -11.37 34.78
C SER A 955 -18.29 -10.93 36.18
N ARG A 956 -17.26 -10.08 36.23
CA ARG A 956 -16.80 -9.37 37.41
C ARG A 956 -16.42 -7.95 37.04
N SER A 957 -16.62 -7.03 37.96
CA SER A 957 -16.21 -5.62 37.77
C SER A 957 -15.23 -5.19 38.84
N VAL A 958 -14.29 -4.32 38.47
CA VAL A 958 -13.36 -3.68 39.35
C VAL A 958 -13.23 -2.21 39.01
N LEU A 959 -13.21 -1.34 39.99
CA LEU A 959 -12.84 0.06 39.82
C LEU A 959 -11.32 0.17 40.00
N TYR A 960 -10.63 0.19 38.86
CA TYR A 960 -9.17 0.28 38.82
C TYR A 960 -8.70 1.72 39.06
N ARG A 961 -7.78 1.89 40.02
CA ARG A 961 -7.25 3.19 40.40
C ARG A 961 -5.74 3.35 40.16
N GLY A 962 -5.13 2.36 39.55
CA GLY A 962 -3.70 2.35 39.25
C GLY A 962 -2.91 1.28 39.99
N ASP A 963 -3.45 0.72 41.04
CA ASP A 963 -2.81 -0.33 41.83
C ASP A 963 -3.08 -1.72 41.25
N ALA A 964 -2.13 -2.63 41.40
CA ALA A 964 -2.29 -4.00 40.97
C ALA A 964 -3.46 -4.68 41.71
N THR A 965 -4.25 -5.46 40.96
CA THR A 965 -5.37 -6.22 41.51
C THR A 965 -5.58 -7.51 40.76
N ALA A 966 -6.38 -8.42 41.33
CA ALA A 966 -6.69 -9.69 40.67
C ALA A 966 -8.20 -10.01 40.78
N LEU A 967 -8.74 -10.61 39.72
CA LEU A 967 -10.12 -11.09 39.69
C LEU A 967 -10.14 -12.61 39.43
N HIS A 968 -10.65 -13.36 40.41
CA HIS A 968 -10.77 -14.81 40.33
C HIS A 968 -12.14 -15.22 39.82
N PHE A 969 -12.17 -16.19 38.93
CA PHE A 969 -13.41 -16.75 38.38
C PHE A 969 -13.57 -18.21 38.85
N LYS A 970 -14.74 -18.54 39.40
CA LYS A 970 -15.03 -19.91 39.81
C LYS A 970 -15.02 -20.83 38.59
N THR A 971 -14.61 -22.06 38.79
CA THR A 971 -14.81 -23.12 37.80
C THR A 971 -16.31 -23.34 37.60
N PRO A 972 -16.82 -23.50 36.38
CA PRO A 972 -18.24 -23.68 36.09
C PRO A 972 -18.81 -24.93 36.75
#